data_f2b735ff72022ffabf59ad8911a29c20
#
_entry.id   f2b735ff72022ffabf59ad8911a29c20
#
_cell.length_a   1.000
_cell.length_b   1.000
_cell.length_c   1.000
_cell.angle_alpha   90.00
_cell.angle_beta   90.00
_cell.angle_gamma   90.00
#
_symmetry.space_group_name_H-M   'P 1'
#
loop_
_entity.id
_entity.type
_entity.pdbx_description
1 polymer ?
#
loop_
_entity_poly.entity_id
_entity_poly.type
_entity_poly.pdbx_seq_one_letter_code
_entity_poly.pdbx_strand_id
1 'polypeptide(L)'
;MDLHKHFVKAVVKDLEVQNGTTFEYMCQPLMELLTDSEVILKGHNLYLKPVGYSVDLIKDAKTVGQCGTDEKYFTNGKPLSDIEGCIKNSPGSKHIYLFGNKRATGGEYQAVKREIEIKYSRLHVELYDAQRIGEVLYHNIFRTTQIERILKFLPEAKRYYIIMPQTNNVPLPSPNYVNRPEENEVYNLLEEKQIVQVYGLSGIGKSQLVMSIAGKHGENYDTVLWFDGDKVDVNDIASIYANRLGESINLKTVLGQFRILLVVDNLNEGVRAFMANFLDNNKKGSRCIVTSLQKNLDEEHSFKLSYVDDGISKQILYSGTKRPTEEQAGRLLKEISGYPLLLELAKNTVDNGDFSWDELIEISNLSGISDEERNVAFAERIVGRYRDGYSELFNTIIMLSSLRISSDFLKSIDVFKLKDLVRFAILQSNEEFSYQIHIVVLNAIRKVMDKDTDANGFRQLLYPYLSEHVRKRDSGLYVFMKIHGDACLDLTEKLEPSDELRHYIVLAVCYTMDTYQDHDRFIGMIDALNTDFEKHEIDLNLLIERMEIVQNKQYIVSGKDESVKKQTVLKDIDHLNSLSYISDNQKALVYHHIGKWLLAIHEEKDGEVYLKNAIDTVTSSYSSRLQLARLYNRQNRKDGVIQMIGELLKEETLKDVPVSVLLSAYGLLAPSKYADLCKQFLDKQLDTFVSTVYASLSQGYTHTYLELAKLSRHLAYNFSDEYNQLCSRLPMPLDIENDMRLRENYGNIIAAQYRYCENGKEYKDRIFHKAESYLLMTNRDNDFKRKNLFDLYIAAGKADEALAEAKTYDNQNDIYMHQGLSKVYRIKGDYAEALKQIDYSIANEGDVYIAHKSAFRHDKGLCMKGLGDEKWLEVMAEAIEMQPNEKVKEQWRREMSS
;
A
#
# COMPACT_ATOMS: atom_id res chain seq x y z
N MET A 1 14.74 -8.28 18.72
CA MET A 1 13.58 -8.37 19.65
C MET A 1 13.04 -9.78 19.59
N ASP A 2 12.74 -10.44 20.70
CA ASP A 2 12.13 -11.77 20.70
C ASP A 2 10.59 -11.61 20.62
N LEU A 3 10.04 -11.62 19.41
CA LEU A 3 8.62 -11.40 19.18
C LEU A 3 7.73 -12.43 19.87
N HIS A 4 8.15 -13.71 19.90
CA HIS A 4 7.43 -14.77 20.60
C HIS A 4 7.23 -14.39 22.07
N LYS A 5 8.33 -14.13 22.79
CA LYS A 5 8.30 -13.79 24.21
C LYS A 5 7.48 -12.53 24.51
N HIS A 6 7.55 -11.51 23.63
CA HIS A 6 6.79 -10.28 23.83
C HIS A 6 5.31 -10.49 23.54
N PHE A 7 4.97 -11.25 22.48
CA PHE A 7 3.59 -11.59 22.17
C PHE A 7 2.92 -12.38 23.30
N VAL A 8 3.56 -13.47 23.78
CA VAL A 8 3.01 -14.27 24.88
C VAL A 8 2.85 -13.45 26.17
N LYS A 9 3.81 -12.58 26.50
CA LYS A 9 3.66 -11.64 27.63
C LYS A 9 2.49 -10.68 27.45
N ALA A 10 2.27 -10.18 26.25
CA ALA A 10 1.15 -9.28 25.96
C ALA A 10 -0.18 -10.02 26.10
N VAL A 11 -0.29 -11.25 25.60
CA VAL A 11 -1.48 -12.10 25.80
C VAL A 11 -1.77 -12.29 27.29
N VAL A 12 -0.77 -12.67 28.09
CA VAL A 12 -0.93 -12.83 29.55
C VAL A 12 -1.44 -11.55 30.19
N LYS A 13 -0.84 -10.41 29.87
CA LYS A 13 -1.26 -9.09 30.39
C LYS A 13 -2.72 -8.76 30.03
N ASP A 14 -3.13 -9.01 28.79
CA ASP A 14 -4.50 -8.77 28.36
C ASP A 14 -5.50 -9.69 29.05
N LEU A 15 -5.16 -10.97 29.24
CA LEU A 15 -6.01 -11.97 29.89
C LEU A 15 -6.24 -11.65 31.39
N GLU A 16 -5.18 -11.30 32.11
CA GLU A 16 -5.24 -11.05 33.56
C GLU A 16 -6.20 -9.93 33.97
N VAL A 17 -6.50 -8.99 33.04
CA VAL A 17 -7.41 -7.86 33.29
C VAL A 17 -8.83 -8.09 32.76
N GLN A 18 -9.11 -9.21 32.10
CA GLN A 18 -10.45 -9.51 31.56
C GLN A 18 -11.44 -9.90 32.63
N ASN A 19 -12.68 -9.45 32.51
CA ASN A 19 -13.80 -9.95 33.29
C ASN A 19 -14.33 -11.28 32.74
N GLY A 20 -15.12 -12.00 33.50
CA GLY A 20 -15.62 -13.33 33.17
C GLY A 20 -16.33 -13.38 31.82
N THR A 21 -17.23 -12.44 31.56
CA THR A 21 -18.02 -12.40 30.31
C THR A 21 -17.14 -12.20 29.08
N THR A 22 -16.19 -11.25 29.13
CA THR A 22 -15.25 -10.99 28.02
C THR A 22 -14.36 -12.20 27.76
N PHE A 23 -13.91 -12.86 28.84
CA PHE A 23 -13.06 -14.06 28.74
C PHE A 23 -13.81 -15.24 28.12
N GLU A 24 -15.07 -15.48 28.51
CA GLU A 24 -15.92 -16.53 27.92
C GLU A 24 -16.13 -16.30 26.40
N TYR A 25 -16.42 -15.06 25.97
CA TYR A 25 -16.52 -14.71 24.55
C TYR A 25 -15.23 -14.96 23.78
N MET A 26 -14.08 -14.69 24.38
CA MET A 26 -12.78 -14.97 23.78
C MET A 26 -12.47 -16.49 23.73
N CYS A 27 -12.89 -17.24 24.76
CA CYS A 27 -12.64 -18.68 24.81
C CYS A 27 -13.45 -19.48 23.77
N GLN A 28 -14.56 -18.94 23.24
CA GLN A 28 -15.32 -19.60 22.16
C GLN A 28 -14.44 -19.76 20.90
N PRO A 29 -13.92 -18.72 20.24
CA PRO A 29 -13.04 -18.86 19.07
C PRO A 29 -11.71 -19.55 19.41
N LEU A 30 -11.24 -19.49 20.67
CA LEU A 30 -10.06 -20.24 21.11
C LEU A 30 -10.32 -21.74 21.12
N MET A 31 -11.47 -22.19 21.61
CA MET A 31 -11.83 -23.60 21.56
C MET A 31 -12.11 -24.09 20.14
N GLU A 32 -12.67 -23.23 19.26
CA GLU A 32 -12.80 -23.52 17.84
C GLU A 32 -11.43 -23.72 17.18
N LEU A 33 -10.44 -22.88 17.52
CA LEU A 33 -9.06 -23.01 17.05
C LEU A 33 -8.41 -24.34 17.48
N LEU A 34 -8.64 -24.74 18.75
CA LEU A 34 -8.08 -25.98 19.33
C LEU A 34 -8.75 -27.24 18.80
N THR A 35 -10.04 -27.19 18.48
CA THR A 35 -10.83 -28.37 18.11
C THR A 35 -11.10 -28.45 16.60
N ASP A 36 -10.74 -27.41 15.85
CA ASP A 36 -11.01 -27.25 14.41
C ASP A 36 -12.49 -27.48 14.04
N SER A 37 -13.39 -27.01 14.90
CA SER A 37 -14.83 -27.24 14.80
C SER A 37 -15.60 -26.06 15.41
N GLU A 38 -16.83 -25.84 14.96
CA GLU A 38 -17.72 -24.82 15.55
C GLU A 38 -18.04 -25.13 17.01
N VAL A 39 -18.06 -24.07 17.86
CA VAL A 39 -18.33 -24.14 19.30
C VAL A 39 -19.47 -23.19 19.65
N ILE A 40 -20.42 -23.65 20.44
CA ILE A 40 -21.56 -22.90 20.90
C ILE A 40 -21.27 -22.32 22.30
N LEU A 41 -21.42 -21.02 22.47
CA LEU A 41 -21.39 -20.35 23.78
C LEU A 41 -22.79 -20.50 24.44
N LYS A 42 -22.86 -21.19 25.58
CA LYS A 42 -24.12 -21.51 26.25
C LYS A 42 -24.35 -20.78 27.56
N GLY A 43 -23.34 -20.24 28.17
CA GLY A 43 -23.42 -19.60 29.51
C GLY A 43 -24.21 -18.31 29.61
N HIS A 44 -24.93 -17.88 28.55
CA HIS A 44 -25.60 -16.57 28.51
C HIS A 44 -27.07 -16.67 28.04
N ASN A 45 -27.92 -15.79 28.55
CA ASN A 45 -29.28 -15.62 28.05
C ASN A 45 -29.33 -14.68 26.83
N LEU A 46 -30.54 -14.47 26.26
CA LEU A 46 -30.76 -13.58 25.11
C LEU A 46 -30.30 -12.11 25.33
N TYR A 47 -30.14 -11.70 26.59
CA TYR A 47 -29.63 -10.37 26.98
C TYR A 47 -28.15 -10.38 27.35
N LEU A 48 -27.43 -11.44 26.96
CA LEU A 48 -25.99 -11.62 27.19
C LEU A 48 -25.58 -11.61 28.67
N LYS A 49 -26.52 -11.97 29.57
CA LYS A 49 -26.23 -12.13 31.01
C LYS A 49 -25.86 -13.57 31.31
N PRO A 50 -24.81 -13.81 32.10
CA PRO A 50 -24.44 -15.16 32.55
C PRO A 50 -25.61 -15.89 33.22
N VAL A 51 -25.85 -17.12 32.81
CA VAL A 51 -26.86 -18.01 33.39
C VAL A 51 -26.15 -19.08 34.22
N GLY A 52 -26.28 -19.01 35.52
CA GLY A 52 -25.71 -20.02 36.41
C GLY A 52 -26.21 -21.42 36.09
N TYR A 53 -25.36 -22.44 36.34
CA TYR A 53 -25.64 -23.88 36.19
C TYR A 53 -25.59 -24.44 34.77
N SER A 54 -24.86 -23.85 33.85
CA SER A 54 -24.56 -24.48 32.54
C SER A 54 -23.05 -24.57 32.29
N VAL A 55 -22.63 -25.41 31.33
CA VAL A 55 -21.27 -25.35 30.77
C VAL A 55 -21.16 -24.13 29.88
N ASP A 56 -20.01 -23.48 29.87
CA ASP A 56 -19.83 -22.23 29.13
C ASP A 56 -19.75 -22.47 27.61
N LEU A 57 -19.05 -23.53 27.20
CA LEU A 57 -18.73 -23.83 25.81
C LEU A 57 -19.13 -25.28 25.47
N ILE A 58 -19.79 -25.49 24.34
CA ILE A 58 -20.17 -26.80 23.83
C ILE A 58 -19.78 -26.94 22.37
N LYS A 59 -18.93 -27.91 22.07
CA LYS A 59 -18.69 -28.39 20.72
C LYS A 59 -19.72 -29.44 20.30
N ASP A 60 -19.86 -30.47 21.12
CA ASP A 60 -20.81 -31.59 20.91
C ASP A 60 -21.16 -32.24 22.27
N ALA A 61 -21.97 -33.30 22.22
CA ALA A 61 -22.39 -34.03 23.43
C ALA A 61 -21.24 -34.68 24.22
N LYS A 62 -20.03 -34.77 23.65
CA LYS A 62 -18.86 -35.41 24.29
C LYS A 62 -17.76 -34.39 24.63
N THR A 63 -17.81 -33.18 24.10
CA THR A 63 -16.73 -32.17 24.20
C THR A 63 -17.29 -30.85 24.67
N VAL A 64 -16.85 -30.40 25.84
CA VAL A 64 -17.31 -29.19 26.52
C VAL A 64 -16.13 -28.37 27.04
N GLY A 65 -16.35 -27.08 27.30
CA GLY A 65 -15.37 -26.18 27.88
C GLY A 65 -15.95 -25.35 29.04
N GLN A 66 -15.07 -24.99 29.97
CA GLN A 66 -15.38 -24.10 31.10
C GLN A 66 -14.33 -23.02 31.25
N CYS A 67 -14.74 -21.80 31.59
CA CYS A 67 -13.92 -20.62 31.72
C CYS A 67 -13.89 -20.12 33.18
N GLY A 68 -12.72 -19.80 33.71
CA GLY A 68 -12.53 -19.29 35.07
C GLY A 68 -11.66 -18.03 35.10
N THR A 69 -12.11 -17.01 35.86
CA THR A 69 -11.38 -15.74 36.05
C THR A 69 -11.00 -15.49 37.51
N ASP A 70 -11.14 -16.48 38.39
CA ASP A 70 -10.78 -16.38 39.80
C ASP A 70 -9.27 -16.13 39.97
N GLU A 71 -8.89 -15.20 40.83
CA GLU A 71 -7.50 -14.85 41.15
C GLU A 71 -6.65 -16.06 41.52
N LYS A 72 -7.24 -17.03 42.21
CA LYS A 72 -6.60 -18.25 42.68
C LYS A 72 -7.10 -19.50 41.97
N TYR A 73 -7.48 -19.37 40.69
CA TYR A 73 -8.09 -20.46 39.92
C TYR A 73 -7.32 -21.78 40.06
N PHE A 74 -5.99 -21.75 39.93
CA PHE A 74 -5.12 -22.91 39.96
C PHE A 74 -4.72 -23.41 41.39
N THR A 75 -5.15 -22.71 42.45
CA THR A 75 -4.72 -23.04 43.83
C THR A 75 -5.86 -23.32 44.79
N ASN A 76 -7.12 -22.99 44.40
CA ASN A 76 -8.30 -23.13 45.31
C ASN A 76 -9.21 -24.33 44.95
N GLY A 77 -8.73 -25.28 44.09
CA GLY A 77 -9.51 -26.43 43.67
C GLY A 77 -10.63 -26.11 42.64
N LYS A 78 -10.69 -24.90 42.11
CA LYS A 78 -11.70 -24.47 41.15
C LYS A 78 -11.71 -25.30 39.85
N PRO A 79 -10.58 -25.72 39.25
CA PRO A 79 -10.58 -26.61 38.07
C PRO A 79 -11.29 -27.93 38.31
N LEU A 80 -11.15 -28.52 39.51
CA LEU A 80 -11.84 -29.75 39.89
C LEU A 80 -13.35 -29.54 40.03
N SER A 81 -13.75 -28.46 40.67
CA SER A 81 -15.18 -28.04 40.77
C SER A 81 -15.79 -27.82 39.41
N ASP A 82 -15.06 -27.21 38.46
CA ASP A 82 -15.53 -26.97 37.11
C ASP A 82 -15.68 -28.29 36.32
N ILE A 83 -14.79 -29.26 36.52
CA ILE A 83 -14.97 -30.62 35.95
C ILE A 83 -16.24 -31.28 36.49
N GLU A 84 -16.46 -31.22 37.82
CA GLU A 84 -17.70 -31.73 38.43
C GLU A 84 -18.95 -31.05 37.86
N GLY A 85 -18.90 -29.73 37.64
CA GLY A 85 -19.94 -28.97 36.99
C GLY A 85 -20.18 -29.46 35.54
N CYS A 86 -19.15 -29.68 34.78
CA CYS A 86 -19.24 -30.23 33.44
C CYS A 86 -19.87 -31.61 33.38
N ILE A 87 -19.43 -32.52 34.27
CA ILE A 87 -19.98 -33.89 34.37
C ILE A 87 -21.46 -33.84 34.74
N LYS A 88 -21.84 -32.99 35.70
CA LYS A 88 -23.21 -32.83 36.19
C LYS A 88 -24.13 -32.26 35.09
N ASN A 89 -23.71 -31.23 34.39
CA ASN A 89 -24.51 -30.52 33.42
C ASN A 89 -24.44 -31.08 31.98
N SER A 90 -23.45 -31.91 31.71
CA SER A 90 -23.26 -32.65 30.45
C SER A 90 -22.71 -34.05 30.70
N PRO A 91 -23.58 -35.00 31.17
CA PRO A 91 -23.15 -36.32 31.62
C PRO A 91 -22.49 -37.21 30.59
N GLY A 92 -22.62 -36.86 29.29
CA GLY A 92 -21.96 -37.57 28.20
C GLY A 92 -20.55 -37.12 27.88
N SER A 93 -20.03 -36.08 28.56
CA SER A 93 -18.73 -35.46 28.26
C SER A 93 -17.58 -36.43 28.48
N LYS A 94 -16.68 -36.50 27.50
CA LYS A 94 -15.43 -37.26 27.54
C LYS A 94 -14.19 -36.42 27.42
N HIS A 95 -14.33 -35.24 26.78
CA HIS A 95 -13.29 -34.26 26.58
C HIS A 95 -13.73 -32.95 27.24
N ILE A 96 -12.92 -32.40 28.12
CA ILE A 96 -13.20 -31.19 28.88
C ILE A 96 -12.02 -30.22 28.69
N TYR A 97 -12.31 -29.02 28.21
CA TYR A 97 -11.36 -27.92 28.09
C TYR A 97 -11.56 -26.93 29.21
N LEU A 98 -10.51 -26.67 30.00
CA LEU A 98 -10.55 -25.71 31.11
C LEU A 98 -9.65 -24.53 30.77
N PHE A 99 -10.23 -23.33 30.74
CA PHE A 99 -9.52 -22.10 30.46
C PHE A 99 -9.48 -21.21 31.71
N GLY A 100 -8.25 -20.83 32.12
CA GLY A 100 -8.03 -19.86 33.20
C GLY A 100 -7.35 -18.60 32.67
N ASN A 101 -7.87 -17.42 33.00
CA ASN A 101 -7.29 -16.16 32.57
C ASN A 101 -6.08 -15.70 33.41
N LYS A 102 -5.68 -16.47 34.41
CA LYS A 102 -4.52 -16.20 35.27
C LYS A 102 -3.36 -17.13 34.93
N ARG A 103 -2.15 -16.66 35.17
CA ARG A 103 -0.95 -17.45 35.01
C ARG A 103 -0.76 -18.39 36.22
N ALA A 104 -0.52 -19.66 35.97
CA ALA A 104 -0.11 -20.62 36.99
C ALA A 104 1.44 -20.68 37.10
N THR A 105 1.96 -20.91 38.29
CA THR A 105 3.35 -21.33 38.43
C THR A 105 3.50 -22.78 37.94
N GLY A 106 4.71 -23.15 37.53
CA GLY A 106 4.95 -24.55 37.08
C GLY A 106 4.55 -25.59 38.10
N GLY A 107 4.75 -25.33 39.40
CA GLY A 107 4.34 -26.20 40.50
C GLY A 107 2.82 -26.29 40.65
N GLU A 108 2.14 -25.21 40.64
CA GLU A 108 0.66 -25.14 40.72
C GLU A 108 0.00 -25.89 39.56
N TYR A 109 0.47 -25.60 38.34
CA TYR A 109 -0.04 -26.27 37.14
C TYR A 109 0.14 -27.81 37.21
N GLN A 110 1.32 -28.28 37.59
CA GLN A 110 1.60 -29.71 37.70
C GLN A 110 0.81 -30.39 38.85
N ALA A 111 0.60 -29.69 39.94
CA ALA A 111 -0.22 -30.21 41.04
C ALA A 111 -1.68 -30.42 40.61
N VAL A 112 -2.30 -29.41 40.00
CA VAL A 112 -3.68 -29.50 39.47
C VAL A 112 -3.79 -30.59 38.39
N LYS A 113 -2.83 -30.67 37.49
CA LYS A 113 -2.82 -31.69 36.44
C LYS A 113 -2.77 -33.12 37.00
N ARG A 114 -1.88 -33.37 37.98
CA ARG A 114 -1.80 -34.68 38.67
C ARG A 114 -3.11 -35.04 39.38
N GLU A 115 -3.71 -34.09 40.07
CA GLU A 115 -4.97 -34.33 40.78
C GLU A 115 -6.10 -34.68 39.81
N ILE A 116 -6.19 -33.98 38.67
CA ILE A 116 -7.13 -34.28 37.58
C ILE A 116 -6.88 -35.73 37.03
N GLU A 117 -5.64 -36.07 36.72
CA GLU A 117 -5.27 -37.38 36.19
C GLU A 117 -5.63 -38.54 37.16
N ILE A 118 -5.46 -38.30 38.45
CA ILE A 118 -5.80 -39.30 39.50
C ILE A 118 -7.34 -39.41 39.63
N LYS A 119 -8.05 -38.29 39.77
CA LYS A 119 -9.49 -38.30 40.10
C LYS A 119 -10.38 -38.59 38.89
N TYR A 120 -9.92 -38.21 37.69
CA TYR A 120 -10.74 -38.27 36.45
C TYR A 120 -10.04 -39.05 35.33
N SER A 121 -9.38 -40.16 35.64
CA SER A 121 -8.58 -40.98 34.70
C SER A 121 -9.31 -41.48 33.45
N ARG A 122 -10.67 -41.42 33.43
CA ARG A 122 -11.50 -41.82 32.28
C ARG A 122 -11.89 -40.66 31.39
N LEU A 123 -11.54 -39.41 31.75
CA LEU A 123 -11.82 -38.19 31.00
C LEU A 123 -10.52 -37.69 30.39
N HIS A 124 -10.63 -37.15 29.21
CA HIS A 124 -9.56 -36.35 28.63
C HIS A 124 -9.79 -34.87 29.00
N VAL A 125 -8.93 -34.34 29.88
CA VAL A 125 -9.03 -32.99 30.38
C VAL A 125 -7.80 -32.20 29.92
N GLU A 126 -8.05 -31.12 29.18
CA GLU A 126 -7.04 -30.14 28.78
C GLU A 126 -7.16 -28.87 29.60
N LEU A 127 -6.02 -28.43 30.15
CA LEU A 127 -5.95 -27.29 31.06
C LEU A 127 -5.08 -26.19 30.40
N TYR A 128 -5.64 -25.00 30.25
CA TYR A 128 -4.99 -23.82 29.68
C TYR A 128 -4.96 -22.67 30.66
N ASP A 129 -3.79 -22.28 31.10
CA ASP A 129 -3.56 -21.03 31.83
C ASP A 129 -3.23 -19.88 30.85
N ALA A 130 -3.16 -18.66 31.32
CA ALA A 130 -2.89 -17.50 30.47
C ALA A 130 -1.61 -17.62 29.62
N GLN A 131 -0.56 -18.23 30.15
CA GLN A 131 0.67 -18.42 29.41
C GLN A 131 0.51 -19.47 28.30
N ARG A 132 -0.13 -20.60 28.57
CA ARG A 132 -0.41 -21.63 27.55
C ARG A 132 -1.35 -21.12 26.46
N ILE A 133 -2.34 -20.30 26.81
CA ILE A 133 -3.16 -19.63 25.81
C ILE A 133 -2.28 -18.79 24.89
N GLY A 134 -1.34 -18.01 25.45
CA GLY A 134 -0.41 -17.22 24.67
C GLY A 134 0.47 -18.05 23.73
N GLU A 135 0.98 -19.21 24.22
CA GLU A 135 1.76 -20.14 23.39
C GLU A 135 0.91 -20.75 22.25
N VAL A 136 -0.31 -21.18 22.56
CA VAL A 136 -1.24 -21.70 21.53
C VAL A 136 -1.51 -20.66 20.45
N LEU A 137 -1.79 -19.40 20.84
CA LEU A 137 -2.04 -18.33 19.89
C LEU A 137 -0.81 -18.04 19.03
N TYR A 138 0.38 -18.03 19.61
CA TYR A 138 1.60 -17.81 18.84
C TYR A 138 1.87 -18.94 17.84
N HIS A 139 1.73 -20.21 18.24
CA HIS A 139 1.91 -21.35 17.34
C HIS A 139 0.89 -21.39 16.20
N ASN A 140 -0.29 -20.80 16.41
CA ASN A 140 -1.33 -20.71 15.39
C ASN A 140 -1.43 -19.31 14.76
N ILE A 141 -0.40 -18.46 14.92
CA ILE A 141 -0.46 -17.03 14.57
C ILE A 141 -0.81 -16.76 13.10
N PHE A 142 -0.52 -17.72 12.23
CA PHE A 142 -0.80 -17.64 10.79
C PHE A 142 -2.16 -18.20 10.36
N ARG A 143 -2.97 -18.75 11.28
CA ARG A 143 -4.39 -19.10 11.05
C ARG A 143 -5.26 -17.83 11.18
N THR A 144 -5.11 -16.92 10.23
CA THR A 144 -5.58 -15.52 10.29
C THR A 144 -7.02 -15.35 10.77
N THR A 145 -7.96 -16.04 10.15
CA THR A 145 -9.40 -15.87 10.46
C THR A 145 -9.73 -16.19 11.92
N GLN A 146 -9.18 -17.29 12.44
CA GLN A 146 -9.40 -17.71 13.83
C GLN A 146 -8.68 -16.78 14.80
N ILE A 147 -7.42 -16.48 14.53
CA ILE A 147 -6.58 -15.62 15.37
C ILE A 147 -7.15 -14.21 15.47
N GLU A 148 -7.61 -13.62 14.38
CA GLU A 148 -8.20 -12.27 14.40
C GLU A 148 -9.49 -12.20 15.23
N ARG A 149 -10.29 -13.26 15.22
CA ARG A 149 -11.48 -13.36 16.08
C ARG A 149 -11.13 -13.37 17.57
N ILE A 150 -9.98 -13.94 17.95
CA ILE A 150 -9.48 -13.99 19.33
C ILE A 150 -8.80 -12.67 19.70
N LEU A 151 -7.94 -12.15 18.82
CA LEU A 151 -7.14 -10.94 19.07
C LEU A 151 -7.97 -9.65 19.20
N LYS A 152 -9.23 -9.64 18.78
CA LYS A 152 -10.14 -8.52 19.07
C LYS A 152 -10.37 -8.30 20.58
N PHE A 153 -10.15 -9.34 21.41
CA PHE A 153 -10.23 -9.28 22.87
C PHE A 153 -8.87 -9.04 23.54
N LEU A 154 -7.76 -9.03 22.78
CA LEU A 154 -6.38 -8.97 23.27
C LEU A 154 -5.62 -7.79 22.64
N PRO A 155 -5.88 -6.55 23.08
CA PRO A 155 -5.36 -5.34 22.43
C PRO A 155 -3.83 -5.22 22.47
N GLU A 156 -3.16 -5.59 23.56
CA GLU A 156 -1.70 -5.55 23.65
C GLU A 156 -1.05 -6.61 22.76
N ALA A 157 -1.61 -7.84 22.75
CA ALA A 157 -1.11 -8.90 21.86
C ALA A 157 -1.31 -8.58 20.38
N LYS A 158 -2.41 -7.91 20.03
CA LYS A 158 -2.70 -7.46 18.67
C LYS A 158 -1.64 -6.52 18.10
N ARG A 159 -0.96 -5.72 18.92
CA ARG A 159 0.17 -4.87 18.50
C ARG A 159 1.30 -5.67 17.88
N TYR A 160 1.64 -6.80 18.51
CA TYR A 160 2.69 -7.68 18.01
C TYR A 160 2.23 -8.48 16.80
N TYR A 161 0.94 -8.84 16.74
CA TYR A 161 0.37 -9.50 15.58
C TYR A 161 0.45 -8.64 14.31
N ILE A 162 0.17 -7.35 14.42
CA ILE A 162 0.18 -6.41 13.30
C ILE A 162 1.57 -6.29 12.65
N ILE A 163 2.65 -6.36 13.43
CA ILE A 163 4.03 -6.28 12.90
C ILE A 163 4.60 -7.61 12.42
N MET A 164 3.86 -8.72 12.53
CA MET A 164 4.29 -10.02 12.01
C MET A 164 4.08 -10.10 10.49
N PRO A 165 4.83 -10.97 9.78
CA PRO A 165 4.69 -11.11 8.34
C PRO A 165 3.29 -11.59 7.94
N GLN A 166 2.89 -11.23 6.73
CA GLN A 166 1.63 -11.70 6.16
C GLN A 166 1.65 -13.22 6.01
N THR A 167 0.51 -13.86 6.23
CA THR A 167 0.36 -15.26 5.91
C THR A 167 0.24 -15.47 4.43
N ASN A 168 1.05 -16.37 3.90
CA ASN A 168 0.92 -17.02 2.61
C ASN A 168 0.35 -16.12 1.49
N ASN A 169 1.21 -15.31 0.90
CA ASN A 169 0.88 -14.50 -0.29
C ASN A 169 1.23 -15.24 -1.60
N VAL A 170 1.33 -16.57 -1.55
CA VAL A 170 1.64 -17.40 -2.71
C VAL A 170 0.46 -17.36 -3.70
N PRO A 171 0.70 -17.04 -4.97
CA PRO A 171 -0.33 -17.18 -5.99
C PRO A 171 -0.78 -18.62 -6.12
N LEU A 172 -2.06 -18.82 -6.43
CA LEU A 172 -2.56 -20.18 -6.70
C LEU A 172 -2.02 -20.67 -8.05
N PRO A 173 -1.60 -21.94 -8.15
CA PRO A 173 -1.24 -22.52 -9.43
C PRO A 173 -2.46 -22.50 -10.39
N SER A 174 -2.18 -22.57 -11.69
CA SER A 174 -3.24 -22.69 -12.71
C SER A 174 -4.21 -23.82 -12.34
N PRO A 175 -5.54 -23.63 -12.50
CA PRO A 175 -6.51 -24.69 -12.27
C PRO A 175 -6.22 -25.99 -13.04
N ASN A 176 -5.53 -25.88 -14.17
CA ASN A 176 -5.15 -26.99 -15.04
C ASN A 176 -3.73 -27.51 -14.77
N TYR A 177 -3.07 -27.02 -13.72
CA TYR A 177 -1.71 -27.46 -13.40
C TYR A 177 -1.70 -28.96 -13.07
N VAL A 178 -0.82 -29.69 -13.74
CA VAL A 178 -0.58 -31.13 -13.52
C VAL A 178 0.64 -31.29 -12.65
N ASN A 179 0.50 -32.07 -11.56
CA ASN A 179 1.60 -32.33 -10.64
C ASN A 179 2.77 -33.02 -11.36
N ARG A 180 3.98 -32.59 -11.06
CA ARG A 180 5.23 -33.10 -11.67
C ARG A 180 6.06 -33.86 -10.64
N PRO A 181 6.75 -34.95 -11.06
CA PRO A 181 7.68 -35.68 -10.20
C PRO A 181 8.79 -34.78 -9.62
N GLU A 182 9.25 -33.81 -10.40
CA GLU A 182 10.31 -32.85 -10.04
C GLU A 182 9.95 -32.01 -8.80
N GLU A 183 8.67 -31.89 -8.44
CA GLU A 183 8.28 -31.20 -7.19
C GLU A 183 8.93 -31.83 -5.96
N ASN A 184 8.90 -33.17 -5.90
CA ASN A 184 9.52 -33.90 -4.78
C ASN A 184 11.05 -33.81 -4.80
N GLU A 185 11.65 -33.81 -6.00
CA GLU A 185 13.10 -33.68 -6.15
C GLU A 185 13.57 -32.31 -5.69
N VAL A 186 12.88 -31.24 -6.13
CA VAL A 186 13.18 -29.86 -5.72
C VAL A 186 12.96 -29.67 -4.23
N TYR A 187 11.87 -30.22 -3.68
CA TYR A 187 11.60 -30.12 -2.25
C TYR A 187 12.63 -30.86 -1.39
N ASN A 188 13.04 -32.06 -1.78
CA ASN A 188 14.09 -32.81 -1.09
C ASN A 188 15.43 -32.06 -1.13
N LEU A 189 15.80 -31.51 -2.28
CA LEU A 189 16.99 -30.67 -2.42
C LEU A 189 16.92 -29.43 -1.53
N LEU A 190 15.75 -28.79 -1.44
CA LEU A 190 15.50 -27.64 -0.58
C LEU A 190 15.69 -27.94 0.90
N GLU A 191 15.19 -29.10 1.37
CA GLU A 191 15.38 -29.49 2.77
C GLU A 191 16.85 -29.80 3.09
N GLU A 192 17.60 -30.33 2.13
CA GLU A 192 19.05 -30.60 2.29
C GLU A 192 19.89 -29.31 2.24
N LYS A 193 19.67 -28.44 1.26
CA LYS A 193 20.57 -27.31 0.95
C LYS A 193 20.11 -25.96 1.48
N GLN A 194 18.92 -25.82 2.02
CA GLN A 194 18.28 -24.57 2.51
C GLN A 194 17.89 -23.56 1.42
N ILE A 195 18.63 -23.46 0.33
CA ILE A 195 18.31 -22.63 -0.82
C ILE A 195 18.47 -23.43 -2.10
N VAL A 196 17.49 -23.31 -3.00
CA VAL A 196 17.48 -23.97 -4.30
C VAL A 196 17.10 -22.98 -5.39
N GLN A 197 17.89 -22.96 -6.46
CA GLN A 197 17.59 -22.27 -7.69
C GLN A 197 16.91 -23.25 -8.67
N VAL A 198 15.69 -23.00 -9.06
CA VAL A 198 15.00 -23.68 -10.16
C VAL A 198 15.17 -22.85 -11.43
N TYR A 199 15.94 -23.38 -12.39
CA TYR A 199 16.21 -22.65 -13.62
C TYR A 199 15.77 -23.42 -14.87
N GLY A 200 15.55 -22.72 -15.97
CA GLY A 200 15.16 -23.30 -17.26
C GLY A 200 14.42 -22.30 -18.14
N LEU A 201 14.01 -22.76 -19.30
CA LEU A 201 13.35 -21.92 -20.31
C LEU A 201 12.13 -21.19 -19.74
N SER A 202 11.86 -20.02 -20.29
CA SER A 202 10.62 -19.30 -20.01
C SER A 202 9.43 -20.12 -20.46
N GLY A 203 8.36 -20.25 -19.64
CA GLY A 203 7.16 -21.08 -19.98
C GLY A 203 7.27 -22.58 -19.72
N ILE A 204 8.40 -23.03 -19.20
CA ILE A 204 8.58 -24.45 -18.84
C ILE A 204 7.81 -24.83 -17.55
N GLY A 205 7.20 -23.85 -16.86
CA GLY A 205 6.40 -24.07 -15.67
C GLY A 205 7.10 -23.91 -14.33
N LYS A 206 8.24 -23.19 -14.25
CA LYS A 206 9.01 -22.94 -13.01
C LYS A 206 8.13 -22.36 -11.89
N SER A 207 7.47 -21.25 -12.16
CA SER A 207 6.59 -20.59 -11.19
C SER A 207 5.43 -21.49 -10.76
N GLN A 208 4.82 -22.23 -11.69
CA GLN A 208 3.74 -23.17 -11.38
C GLN A 208 4.21 -24.33 -10.47
N LEU A 209 5.40 -24.86 -10.75
CA LEU A 209 6.02 -25.92 -9.92
C LEU A 209 6.25 -25.40 -8.49
N VAL A 210 6.81 -24.20 -8.36
CA VAL A 210 7.11 -23.61 -7.03
C VAL A 210 5.84 -23.22 -6.29
N MET A 211 4.80 -22.72 -6.98
CA MET A 211 3.48 -22.51 -6.38
C MET A 211 2.89 -23.80 -5.81
N SER A 212 3.01 -24.92 -6.55
CA SER A 212 2.56 -26.23 -6.11
C SER A 212 3.35 -26.73 -4.88
N ILE A 213 4.68 -26.59 -4.90
CA ILE A 213 5.54 -26.93 -3.75
C ILE A 213 5.15 -26.10 -2.52
N ALA A 214 5.00 -24.80 -2.70
CA ALA A 214 4.63 -23.88 -1.63
C ALA A 214 3.24 -24.21 -1.04
N GLY A 215 2.27 -24.55 -1.89
CA GLY A 215 0.94 -24.98 -1.47
C GLY A 215 0.93 -26.29 -0.70
N LYS A 216 1.74 -27.29 -1.12
CA LYS A 216 1.79 -28.62 -0.50
C LYS A 216 2.59 -28.66 0.80
N HIS A 217 3.66 -27.87 0.88
CA HIS A 217 4.63 -27.95 1.98
C HIS A 217 4.63 -26.70 2.87
N GLY A 218 3.81 -25.71 2.56
CA GLY A 218 3.73 -24.48 3.33
C GLY A 218 3.41 -24.67 4.82
N GLU A 219 2.66 -25.72 5.16
CA GLU A 219 2.32 -26.07 6.54
C GLU A 219 3.55 -26.48 7.40
N ASN A 220 4.67 -26.83 6.78
CA ASN A 220 5.92 -27.15 7.46
C ASN A 220 6.68 -25.91 7.96
N TYR A 221 6.19 -24.72 7.64
CA TYR A 221 6.79 -23.42 7.95
C TYR A 221 5.79 -22.54 8.68
N ASP A 222 6.30 -21.55 9.43
CA ASP A 222 5.44 -20.58 10.10
C ASP A 222 4.62 -19.75 9.10
N THR A 223 5.21 -19.45 7.94
CA THR A 223 4.52 -18.84 6.78
C THR A 223 5.30 -19.06 5.49
N VAL A 224 4.64 -18.82 4.36
CA VAL A 224 5.26 -18.77 3.03
C VAL A 224 5.19 -17.33 2.52
N LEU A 225 6.32 -16.80 2.04
CA LEU A 225 6.41 -15.46 1.46
C LEU A 225 6.84 -15.57 0.00
N TRP A 226 6.11 -14.87 -0.86
CA TRP A 226 6.36 -14.83 -2.30
C TRP A 226 6.73 -13.41 -2.73
N PHE A 227 7.88 -13.25 -3.40
CA PHE A 227 8.34 -12.00 -3.98
C PHE A 227 8.65 -12.18 -5.47
N ASP A 228 8.41 -11.11 -6.24
CA ASP A 228 8.86 -10.98 -7.61
C ASP A 228 10.33 -10.54 -7.61
N GLY A 229 11.19 -11.29 -8.28
CA GLY A 229 12.63 -11.04 -8.29
C GLY A 229 13.04 -9.66 -8.84
N ASP A 230 12.22 -9.08 -9.73
CA ASP A 230 12.46 -7.73 -10.27
C ASP A 230 12.27 -6.63 -9.21
N LYS A 231 11.60 -6.94 -8.10
CA LYS A 231 11.30 -6.00 -7.00
C LYS A 231 12.19 -6.20 -5.76
N VAL A 232 13.14 -7.13 -5.82
CA VAL A 232 14.01 -7.49 -4.69
C VAL A 232 15.36 -6.81 -4.82
N ASP A 233 15.77 -6.03 -3.80
CA ASP A 233 17.16 -5.59 -3.69
C ASP A 233 18.03 -6.74 -3.17
N VAL A 234 18.80 -7.34 -4.09
CA VAL A 234 19.66 -8.50 -3.80
C VAL A 234 20.80 -8.18 -2.83
N ASN A 235 21.18 -6.90 -2.69
CA ASN A 235 22.29 -6.45 -1.85
C ASN A 235 21.84 -6.05 -0.45
N ASP A 236 20.54 -5.72 -0.27
CA ASP A 236 19.99 -5.33 1.03
C ASP A 236 18.68 -6.05 1.36
N ILE A 237 18.79 -7.23 1.99
CA ILE A 237 17.63 -7.99 2.43
C ILE A 237 16.78 -7.23 3.48
N ALA A 238 17.32 -6.19 4.11
CA ALA A 238 16.59 -5.35 5.04
C ALA A 238 15.62 -4.40 4.33
N SER A 239 15.81 -4.11 3.05
CA SER A 239 14.90 -3.30 2.23
C SER A 239 13.67 -4.06 1.73
N ILE A 240 13.67 -5.39 1.87
CA ILE A 240 12.57 -6.26 1.42
C ILE A 240 11.54 -6.37 2.55
N TYR A 241 10.30 -5.97 2.27
CA TYR A 241 9.22 -5.94 3.26
C TYR A 241 8.10 -6.92 2.92
N ALA A 242 7.73 -7.73 3.92
CA ALA A 242 6.55 -8.59 3.85
C ALA A 242 5.35 -7.88 4.47
N ASN A 243 4.21 -7.85 3.78
CA ASN A 243 2.99 -7.17 4.24
C ASN A 243 2.08 -8.08 5.06
N ARG A 244 1.48 -7.49 6.11
CA ARG A 244 0.42 -8.14 6.88
C ARG A 244 -0.62 -7.09 7.30
N LEU A 245 -1.89 -7.30 6.91
CA LEU A 245 -3.01 -6.44 7.27
C LEU A 245 -2.76 -4.93 7.01
N GLY A 246 -2.06 -4.60 5.93
CA GLY A 246 -1.67 -3.23 5.61
C GLY A 246 -0.46 -2.70 6.39
N GLU A 247 0.22 -3.57 7.13
CA GLU A 247 1.48 -3.27 7.84
C GLU A 247 2.63 -4.03 7.20
N SER A 248 3.86 -3.54 7.39
CA SER A 248 5.04 -4.15 6.81
C SER A 248 6.06 -4.51 7.89
N ILE A 249 6.78 -5.60 7.67
CA ILE A 249 7.91 -6.02 8.49
C ILE A 249 9.11 -6.33 7.59
N ASN A 250 10.27 -5.87 8.01
CA ASN A 250 11.52 -6.09 7.31
C ASN A 250 11.86 -7.60 7.23
N LEU A 251 12.23 -8.10 6.04
CA LEU A 251 12.52 -9.53 5.82
C LEU A 251 13.66 -10.06 6.71
N LYS A 252 14.68 -9.25 7.00
CA LYS A 252 15.75 -9.62 7.96
C LYS A 252 15.19 -9.92 9.34
N THR A 253 14.22 -9.14 9.80
CA THR A 253 13.53 -9.37 11.07
C THR A 253 12.71 -10.66 11.02
N VAL A 254 12.03 -10.92 9.91
CA VAL A 254 11.26 -12.16 9.70
C VAL A 254 12.14 -13.39 9.79
N LEU A 255 13.25 -13.42 9.04
CA LEU A 255 14.22 -14.52 9.04
C LEU A 255 14.88 -14.75 10.41
N GLY A 256 14.97 -13.69 11.22
CA GLY A 256 15.49 -13.78 12.59
C GLY A 256 14.49 -14.36 13.61
N GLN A 257 13.19 -14.37 13.31
CA GLN A 257 12.13 -14.71 14.26
C GLN A 257 11.31 -15.94 13.86
N PHE A 258 11.15 -16.20 12.56
CA PHE A 258 10.26 -17.22 12.00
C PHE A 258 11.02 -18.18 11.09
N ARG A 259 10.54 -19.45 11.04
CA ARG A 259 10.97 -20.43 10.04
C ARG A 259 10.01 -20.31 8.84
N ILE A 260 10.45 -19.66 7.77
CA ILE A 260 9.62 -19.42 6.60
C ILE A 260 10.07 -20.21 5.37
N LEU A 261 9.15 -20.44 4.45
CA LEU A 261 9.47 -20.75 3.06
C LEU A 261 9.44 -19.44 2.26
N LEU A 262 10.59 -19.01 1.80
CA LEU A 262 10.75 -17.83 0.96
C LEU A 262 10.79 -18.24 -0.50
N VAL A 263 9.97 -17.64 -1.35
CA VAL A 263 10.03 -17.80 -2.80
C VAL A 263 10.37 -16.45 -3.43
N VAL A 264 11.41 -16.43 -4.25
CA VAL A 264 11.75 -15.28 -5.10
C VAL A 264 11.63 -15.73 -6.55
N ASP A 265 10.51 -15.37 -7.17
CA ASP A 265 10.19 -15.77 -8.53
C ASP A 265 10.80 -14.82 -9.55
N ASN A 266 11.41 -15.38 -10.60
CA ASN A 266 11.99 -14.64 -11.72
C ASN A 266 13.19 -13.73 -11.36
N LEU A 267 14.03 -14.16 -10.41
CA LEU A 267 15.29 -13.47 -10.07
C LEU A 267 16.40 -13.87 -11.07
N ASN A 268 16.63 -13.03 -12.07
CA ASN A 268 17.59 -13.33 -13.15
C ASN A 268 19.00 -12.80 -12.89
N GLU A 269 19.15 -11.80 -12.03
CA GLU A 269 20.42 -11.18 -11.67
C GLU A 269 20.65 -11.19 -10.16
N GLY A 270 21.90 -11.16 -9.74
CA GLY A 270 22.26 -11.03 -8.32
C GLY A 270 21.94 -12.25 -7.44
N VAL A 271 21.57 -13.41 -7.98
CA VAL A 271 21.15 -14.62 -7.21
C VAL A 271 22.19 -15.01 -6.15
N ARG A 272 23.51 -14.91 -6.46
CA ARG A 272 24.57 -15.23 -5.49
C ARG A 272 24.64 -14.25 -4.32
N ALA A 273 24.46 -12.96 -4.60
CA ALA A 273 24.43 -11.93 -3.57
C ALA A 273 23.21 -12.10 -2.66
N PHE A 274 22.05 -12.37 -3.25
CA PHE A 274 20.83 -12.67 -2.52
C PHE A 274 21.00 -13.93 -1.64
N MET A 275 21.56 -15.03 -2.17
CA MET A 275 21.84 -16.25 -1.42
C MET A 275 22.72 -15.99 -0.18
N ALA A 276 23.83 -15.24 -0.35
CA ALA A 276 24.71 -14.90 0.77
C ALA A 276 23.96 -14.11 1.85
N ASN A 277 23.24 -13.07 1.45
CA ASN A 277 22.42 -12.25 2.36
C ASN A 277 21.33 -13.06 3.07
N PHE A 278 20.66 -13.98 2.37
CA PHE A 278 19.65 -14.87 2.97
C PHE A 278 20.29 -15.77 4.04
N LEU A 279 21.38 -16.47 3.73
CA LEU A 279 22.06 -17.39 4.65
C LEU A 279 22.58 -16.68 5.90
N ASP A 280 23.15 -15.48 5.76
CA ASP A 280 23.65 -14.67 6.86
C ASP A 280 22.55 -14.25 7.86
N ASN A 281 21.32 -14.07 7.38
CA ASN A 281 20.19 -13.64 8.19
C ASN A 281 19.24 -14.78 8.60
N ASN A 282 19.40 -15.98 8.05
CA ASN A 282 18.54 -17.14 8.33
C ASN A 282 18.87 -17.78 9.70
N LYS A 283 18.27 -17.26 10.78
CA LYS A 283 18.51 -17.73 12.15
C LYS A 283 17.58 -18.85 12.62
N LYS A 284 16.49 -19.11 11.88
CA LYS A 284 15.42 -20.05 12.26
C LYS A 284 15.31 -21.27 11.36
N GLY A 285 16.24 -21.44 10.43
CA GLY A 285 16.25 -22.56 9.49
C GLY A 285 15.17 -22.45 8.41
N SER A 286 14.89 -21.25 7.98
CA SER A 286 14.04 -20.97 6.82
C SER A 286 14.58 -21.61 5.55
N ARG A 287 13.74 -21.78 4.55
CA ARG A 287 14.11 -22.33 3.24
C ARG A 287 13.81 -21.27 2.16
N CYS A 288 14.58 -21.30 1.07
CA CYS A 288 14.39 -20.37 -0.03
C CYS A 288 14.42 -21.08 -1.38
N ILE A 289 13.41 -20.80 -2.22
CA ILE A 289 13.40 -21.19 -3.62
C ILE A 289 13.51 -19.93 -4.47
N VAL A 290 14.47 -19.93 -5.39
CA VAL A 290 14.65 -18.86 -6.39
C VAL A 290 14.35 -19.44 -7.78
N THR A 291 13.53 -18.78 -8.58
CA THR A 291 13.39 -19.15 -10.00
C THR A 291 14.14 -18.18 -10.91
N SER A 292 14.72 -18.68 -12.01
CA SER A 292 15.47 -17.87 -12.96
C SER A 292 15.50 -18.50 -14.37
N LEU A 293 15.92 -17.73 -15.37
CA LEU A 293 16.11 -18.23 -16.73
C LEU A 293 17.41 -19.02 -16.90
N GLN A 294 18.46 -18.56 -16.24
CA GLN A 294 19.80 -19.11 -16.36
C GLN A 294 20.32 -19.67 -15.03
N LYS A 295 21.24 -20.61 -15.12
CA LYS A 295 21.94 -21.14 -13.95
C LYS A 295 22.94 -20.12 -13.41
N ASN A 296 22.76 -19.74 -12.14
CA ASN A 296 23.59 -18.74 -11.47
C ASN A 296 24.30 -19.32 -10.24
N LEU A 297 23.81 -20.43 -9.69
CA LEU A 297 24.40 -21.16 -8.57
C LEU A 297 25.18 -22.40 -9.06
N ASP A 298 25.88 -23.08 -8.15
CA ASP A 298 26.54 -24.36 -8.41
C ASP A 298 25.53 -25.51 -8.60
N GLU A 299 26.03 -26.69 -9.01
CA GLU A 299 25.18 -27.86 -9.26
C GLU A 299 24.39 -28.31 -8.03
N GLU A 300 24.98 -28.17 -6.84
CA GLU A 300 24.37 -28.64 -5.59
C GLU A 300 23.16 -27.81 -5.12
N HIS A 301 23.07 -26.55 -5.58
CA HIS A 301 21.99 -25.63 -5.26
C HIS A 301 21.08 -25.33 -6.46
N SER A 302 21.29 -26.01 -7.60
CA SER A 302 20.59 -25.69 -8.84
C SER A 302 19.83 -26.92 -9.35
N PHE A 303 18.56 -26.71 -9.70
CA PHE A 303 17.71 -27.70 -10.34
C PHE A 303 17.27 -27.21 -11.71
N LYS A 304 17.64 -27.95 -12.77
CA LYS A 304 17.22 -27.65 -14.14
C LYS A 304 15.83 -28.21 -14.39
N LEU A 305 14.85 -27.37 -14.60
CA LEU A 305 13.53 -27.80 -15.01
C LEU A 305 13.50 -28.00 -16.52
N SER A 306 13.14 -29.20 -16.96
CA SER A 306 13.08 -29.62 -18.36
C SER A 306 11.61 -29.77 -18.84
N TYR A 307 11.41 -30.12 -20.11
CA TYR A 307 10.12 -30.46 -20.67
C TYR A 307 9.42 -31.54 -19.84
N VAL A 308 8.09 -31.52 -19.79
CA VAL A 308 7.31 -32.56 -19.13
C VAL A 308 7.29 -33.84 -19.96
N ASP A 309 7.22 -34.98 -19.32
CA ASP A 309 7.07 -36.26 -20.01
C ASP A 309 5.74 -36.41 -20.77
N ASP A 310 5.65 -37.45 -21.61
CA ASP A 310 4.46 -37.72 -22.41
C ASP A 310 3.19 -37.96 -21.57
N GLY A 311 3.35 -38.55 -20.37
CA GLY A 311 2.22 -38.80 -19.48
C GLY A 311 1.59 -37.49 -18.96
N ILE A 312 2.42 -36.59 -18.47
CA ILE A 312 2.00 -35.26 -17.99
C ILE A 312 1.52 -34.42 -19.16
N SER A 313 2.21 -34.45 -20.30
CA SER A 313 1.80 -33.73 -21.51
C SER A 313 0.39 -34.12 -21.94
N LYS A 314 0.06 -35.43 -21.97
CA LYS A 314 -1.29 -35.94 -22.27
C LYS A 314 -2.31 -35.46 -21.22
N GLN A 315 -1.98 -35.46 -19.94
CA GLN A 315 -2.87 -34.96 -18.89
C GLN A 315 -3.22 -33.48 -19.12
N ILE A 316 -2.24 -32.64 -19.48
CA ILE A 316 -2.49 -31.24 -19.83
C ILE A 316 -3.47 -31.15 -21.01
N LEU A 317 -3.22 -31.88 -22.09
CA LEU A 317 -4.10 -31.87 -23.27
C LEU A 317 -5.52 -32.41 -22.96
N TYR A 318 -5.63 -33.42 -22.08
CA TYR A 318 -6.90 -34.03 -21.70
C TYR A 318 -7.68 -33.23 -20.63
N SER A 319 -7.08 -32.20 -20.04
CA SER A 319 -7.75 -31.30 -19.09
C SER A 319 -8.77 -30.39 -19.79
N GLY A 320 -8.70 -30.27 -21.13
CA GLY A 320 -9.64 -29.48 -21.91
C GLY A 320 -11.01 -30.10 -22.07
N THR A 321 -11.94 -29.30 -22.58
CA THR A 321 -13.32 -29.72 -22.88
C THR A 321 -13.40 -30.58 -24.14
N LYS A 322 -12.57 -30.28 -25.16
CA LYS A 322 -12.43 -31.02 -26.40
C LYS A 322 -11.15 -31.86 -26.38
N ARG A 323 -11.23 -33.09 -25.89
CA ARG A 323 -10.07 -33.96 -25.72
C ARG A 323 -9.57 -34.54 -27.04
N PRO A 324 -8.21 -34.61 -27.26
CA PRO A 324 -7.67 -35.35 -28.40
C PRO A 324 -7.83 -36.85 -28.23
N THR A 325 -7.81 -37.60 -29.32
CA THR A 325 -7.61 -39.06 -29.29
C THR A 325 -6.15 -39.37 -28.89
N GLU A 326 -5.89 -40.61 -28.45
CA GLU A 326 -4.54 -41.04 -28.07
C GLU A 326 -3.56 -40.91 -29.25
N GLU A 327 -4.02 -41.21 -30.49
CA GLU A 327 -3.23 -41.06 -31.70
C GLU A 327 -2.93 -39.58 -32.00
N GLN A 328 -3.92 -38.69 -31.88
CA GLN A 328 -3.76 -37.24 -32.09
C GLN A 328 -2.77 -36.65 -31.05
N ALA A 329 -2.95 -37.01 -29.77
CA ALA A 329 -2.00 -36.55 -28.72
C ALA A 329 -0.59 -37.05 -29.02
N GLY A 330 -0.42 -38.35 -29.39
CA GLY A 330 0.92 -38.90 -29.66
C GLY A 330 1.59 -38.27 -30.90
N ARG A 331 0.82 -37.91 -31.91
CA ARG A 331 1.34 -37.19 -33.11
C ARG A 331 1.76 -35.75 -32.74
N LEU A 332 0.95 -35.01 -31.99
CA LEU A 332 1.26 -33.63 -31.59
C LEU A 332 2.51 -33.59 -30.71
N LEU A 333 2.63 -34.50 -29.74
CA LEU A 333 3.77 -34.54 -28.81
C LEU A 333 5.12 -34.85 -29.48
N LYS A 334 5.11 -35.58 -30.60
CA LYS A 334 6.32 -35.78 -31.41
C LYS A 334 6.87 -34.47 -31.97
N GLU A 335 6.00 -33.50 -32.20
CA GLU A 335 6.34 -32.25 -32.86
C GLU A 335 6.69 -31.14 -31.87
N ILE A 336 5.91 -30.99 -30.76
CA ILE A 336 6.07 -29.86 -29.84
C ILE A 336 6.79 -30.23 -28.53
N SER A 337 7.21 -31.47 -28.38
CA SER A 337 7.90 -31.99 -27.18
C SER A 337 7.20 -31.60 -25.88
N GLY A 338 7.14 -32.00 -24.81
CA GLY A 338 6.38 -31.66 -23.60
C GLY A 338 6.58 -30.23 -23.07
N TYR A 339 6.33 -29.21 -23.89
CA TYR A 339 6.48 -27.80 -23.49
C TYR A 339 5.14 -27.26 -22.96
N PRO A 340 4.98 -27.05 -21.61
CA PRO A 340 3.70 -26.80 -20.99
C PRO A 340 2.92 -25.61 -21.55
N LEU A 341 3.61 -24.48 -21.83
CA LEU A 341 2.96 -23.29 -22.40
C LEU A 341 2.29 -23.58 -23.74
N LEU A 342 2.95 -24.34 -24.59
CA LEU A 342 2.41 -24.67 -25.93
C LEU A 342 1.28 -25.71 -25.84
N LEU A 343 1.38 -26.65 -24.92
CA LEU A 343 0.31 -27.60 -24.65
C LEU A 343 -0.97 -26.88 -24.15
N GLU A 344 -0.82 -25.91 -23.27
CA GLU A 344 -1.92 -25.04 -22.81
C GLU A 344 -2.50 -24.20 -23.97
N LEU A 345 -1.64 -23.59 -24.76
CA LEU A 345 -2.04 -22.78 -25.92
C LEU A 345 -2.82 -23.64 -26.94
N ALA A 346 -2.31 -24.84 -27.28
CA ALA A 346 -2.97 -25.79 -28.18
C ALA A 346 -4.33 -26.22 -27.66
N LYS A 347 -4.39 -26.62 -26.40
CA LYS A 347 -5.64 -27.02 -25.74
C LYS A 347 -6.69 -25.90 -25.78
N ASN A 348 -6.31 -24.69 -25.37
CA ASN A 348 -7.23 -23.55 -25.28
C ASN A 348 -7.75 -23.13 -26.67
N THR A 349 -6.95 -23.21 -27.72
CA THR A 349 -7.37 -22.92 -29.09
C THR A 349 -8.39 -23.94 -29.61
N VAL A 350 -8.23 -25.23 -29.28
CA VAL A 350 -9.21 -26.26 -29.65
C VAL A 350 -10.48 -26.14 -28.82
N ASP A 351 -10.38 -25.91 -27.54
CA ASP A 351 -11.55 -25.71 -26.67
C ASP A 351 -12.42 -24.54 -27.13
N ASN A 352 -11.79 -23.46 -27.58
CA ASN A 352 -12.50 -22.32 -28.16
C ASN A 352 -13.10 -22.58 -29.54
N GLY A 353 -12.68 -23.64 -30.24
CA GLY A 353 -13.17 -24.02 -31.56
C GLY A 353 -12.46 -23.34 -32.72
N ASP A 354 -11.32 -22.69 -32.48
CA ASP A 354 -10.53 -22.00 -33.51
C ASP A 354 -9.73 -22.98 -34.35
N PHE A 355 -9.35 -24.12 -33.78
CA PHE A 355 -8.70 -25.26 -34.45
C PHE A 355 -9.32 -26.58 -34.02
N SER A 356 -9.25 -27.55 -34.91
CA SER A 356 -9.37 -28.99 -34.58
C SER A 356 -7.99 -29.53 -34.19
N TRP A 357 -7.95 -30.68 -33.51
CA TRP A 357 -6.69 -31.35 -33.19
C TRP A 357 -5.91 -31.75 -34.44
N ASP A 358 -6.60 -32.14 -35.53
CA ASP A 358 -5.94 -32.52 -36.78
C ASP A 358 -5.28 -31.33 -37.47
N GLU A 359 -5.95 -30.17 -37.49
CA GLU A 359 -5.35 -28.92 -38.00
C GLU A 359 -4.11 -28.50 -37.15
N LEU A 360 -4.16 -28.63 -35.82
CA LEU A 360 -2.97 -28.33 -34.98
C LEU A 360 -1.80 -29.28 -35.27
N ILE A 361 -2.10 -30.59 -35.52
CA ILE A 361 -1.06 -31.55 -35.86
C ILE A 361 -0.46 -31.22 -37.23
N GLU A 362 -1.25 -30.82 -38.20
CA GLU A 362 -0.74 -30.38 -39.50
C GLU A 362 0.19 -29.18 -39.39
N ILE A 363 -0.18 -28.17 -38.64
CA ILE A 363 0.65 -26.99 -38.44
C ILE A 363 1.83 -27.23 -37.51
N SER A 364 1.86 -28.28 -36.69
CA SER A 364 3.00 -28.61 -35.81
C SER A 364 4.14 -29.33 -36.55
N ASN A 365 3.92 -29.84 -37.77
CA ASN A 365 4.93 -30.56 -38.54
C ASN A 365 6.03 -29.62 -39.01
N LEU A 366 7.13 -29.56 -38.28
CA LEU A 366 8.26 -28.64 -38.45
C LEU A 366 9.55 -29.45 -38.50
N SER A 367 9.87 -30.06 -39.63
CA SER A 367 11.10 -30.85 -39.79
C SER A 367 12.35 -29.98 -39.96
N GLY A 368 13.44 -30.34 -39.29
CA GLY A 368 14.81 -29.85 -39.60
C GLY A 368 15.25 -28.61 -38.79
N ILE A 369 14.56 -28.22 -37.72
CA ILE A 369 14.93 -27.12 -36.83
C ILE A 369 15.10 -27.58 -35.36
N SER A 370 15.81 -26.81 -34.56
CA SER A 370 15.97 -27.09 -33.10
C SER A 370 14.65 -27.08 -32.35
N ASP A 371 14.58 -27.71 -31.17
CA ASP A 371 13.35 -27.74 -30.34
C ASP A 371 12.90 -26.33 -29.93
N GLU A 372 13.81 -25.43 -29.64
CA GLU A 372 13.48 -24.04 -29.30
C GLU A 372 12.84 -23.29 -30.47
N GLU A 373 13.45 -23.41 -31.65
CA GLU A 373 12.94 -22.82 -32.90
C GLU A 373 11.58 -23.41 -33.27
N ARG A 374 11.39 -24.72 -33.04
CA ARG A 374 10.15 -25.44 -33.28
C ARG A 374 9.04 -24.92 -32.38
N ASN A 375 9.32 -24.71 -31.10
CA ASN A 375 8.33 -24.20 -30.13
C ASN A 375 7.88 -22.78 -30.51
N VAL A 376 8.78 -21.91 -30.88
CA VAL A 376 8.44 -20.56 -31.36
C VAL A 376 7.64 -20.63 -32.65
N ALA A 377 8.05 -21.48 -33.62
CA ALA A 377 7.34 -21.63 -34.89
C ALA A 377 5.92 -22.21 -34.74
N PHE A 378 5.70 -23.10 -33.77
CA PHE A 378 4.38 -23.60 -33.45
C PHE A 378 3.49 -22.50 -32.84
N ALA A 379 4.01 -21.75 -31.86
CA ALA A 379 3.30 -20.60 -31.30
C ALA A 379 2.98 -19.56 -32.40
N GLU A 380 3.91 -19.31 -33.31
CA GLU A 380 3.75 -18.43 -34.49
C GLU A 380 2.57 -18.84 -35.37
N ARG A 381 2.42 -20.14 -35.63
CA ARG A 381 1.31 -20.65 -36.45
C ARG A 381 -0.04 -20.51 -35.74
N ILE A 382 -0.11 -20.76 -34.44
CA ILE A 382 -1.32 -20.55 -33.64
C ILE A 382 -1.68 -19.06 -33.62
N VAL A 383 -0.74 -18.20 -33.25
CA VAL A 383 -0.94 -16.75 -33.19
C VAL A 383 -1.29 -16.19 -34.56
N GLY A 384 -0.70 -16.74 -35.63
CA GLY A 384 -0.96 -16.36 -37.02
C GLY A 384 -2.42 -16.49 -37.43
N ARG A 385 -3.17 -17.47 -36.85
CA ARG A 385 -4.61 -17.62 -37.06
C ARG A 385 -5.42 -16.42 -36.60
N TYR A 386 -4.94 -15.76 -35.55
CA TYR A 386 -5.61 -14.61 -34.94
C TYR A 386 -5.18 -13.29 -35.56
N ARG A 387 -4.16 -13.28 -36.44
CA ARG A 387 -3.55 -12.07 -36.97
C ARG A 387 -4.57 -11.06 -37.51
N ASP A 388 -5.42 -11.49 -38.44
CA ASP A 388 -6.31 -10.56 -39.13
C ASP A 388 -7.41 -10.00 -38.22
N GLY A 389 -7.86 -10.79 -37.21
CA GLY A 389 -8.88 -10.37 -36.28
C GLY A 389 -8.37 -9.49 -35.14
N TYR A 390 -7.10 -9.61 -34.80
CA TYR A 390 -6.49 -8.97 -33.63
C TYR A 390 -5.25 -8.11 -33.98
N SER A 391 -5.08 -7.74 -35.23
CA SER A 391 -3.90 -7.03 -35.74
C SER A 391 -3.58 -5.75 -35.01
N GLU A 392 -4.57 -4.95 -34.64
CA GLU A 392 -4.38 -3.70 -33.88
C GLU A 392 -3.80 -3.94 -32.48
N LEU A 393 -4.31 -4.95 -31.76
CA LEU A 393 -3.81 -5.34 -30.45
C LEU A 393 -2.41 -5.94 -30.56
N PHE A 394 -2.16 -6.81 -31.53
CA PHE A 394 -0.84 -7.39 -31.75
C PHE A 394 0.20 -6.32 -32.13
N ASN A 395 -0.18 -5.41 -33.02
CA ASN A 395 0.67 -4.28 -33.39
C ASN A 395 1.02 -3.42 -32.14
N THR A 396 0.01 -3.12 -31.32
CA THR A 396 0.20 -2.36 -30.08
C THR A 396 1.15 -3.08 -29.10
N ILE A 397 0.98 -4.38 -28.91
CA ILE A 397 1.85 -5.22 -28.05
C ILE A 397 3.31 -5.17 -28.53
N ILE A 398 3.54 -5.26 -29.84
CA ILE A 398 4.87 -5.20 -30.43
C ILE A 398 5.49 -3.82 -30.26
N MET A 399 4.74 -2.76 -30.55
CA MET A 399 5.22 -1.39 -30.50
C MET A 399 5.62 -0.96 -29.09
N LEU A 400 4.88 -1.42 -28.07
CA LEU A 400 5.21 -1.19 -26.67
C LEU A 400 6.40 -2.06 -26.19
N SER A 401 6.70 -3.15 -26.87
CA SER A 401 7.83 -4.07 -26.64
C SER A 401 8.01 -4.53 -25.18
N SER A 402 6.95 -4.47 -24.36
CA SER A 402 6.96 -4.77 -22.93
C SER A 402 6.27 -6.11 -22.64
N LEU A 403 6.78 -6.84 -21.64
CA LEU A 403 6.10 -8.04 -21.10
C LEU A 403 4.89 -7.69 -20.23
N ARG A 404 4.78 -6.42 -19.81
CA ARG A 404 3.62 -5.85 -19.12
C ARG A 404 3.01 -4.76 -19.98
N ILE A 405 1.69 -4.74 -20.08
CA ILE A 405 0.98 -3.77 -20.92
C ILE A 405 -0.20 -3.19 -20.12
N SER A 406 -0.34 -1.86 -20.15
CA SER A 406 -1.41 -1.14 -19.45
C SER A 406 -2.78 -1.69 -19.82
N SER A 407 -3.55 -2.09 -18.81
CA SER A 407 -4.90 -2.64 -19.01
C SER A 407 -5.86 -1.55 -19.52
N ASP A 408 -5.71 -0.32 -19.06
CA ASP A 408 -6.54 0.82 -19.45
C ASP A 408 -6.33 1.16 -20.95
N PHE A 409 -5.08 1.21 -21.39
CA PHE A 409 -4.76 1.47 -22.80
C PHE A 409 -5.27 0.35 -23.71
N LEU A 410 -5.08 -0.94 -23.36
CA LEU A 410 -5.62 -2.03 -24.18
C LEU A 410 -7.15 -2.04 -24.22
N LYS A 411 -7.81 -1.72 -23.11
CA LYS A 411 -9.30 -1.59 -23.06
C LYS A 411 -9.80 -0.44 -23.92
N SER A 412 -9.05 0.64 -24.06
CA SER A 412 -9.43 1.76 -24.94
C SER A 412 -9.41 1.38 -26.43
N ILE A 413 -8.66 0.34 -26.80
CA ILE A 413 -8.60 -0.19 -28.17
C ILE A 413 -9.81 -1.09 -28.43
N ASP A 414 -9.93 -2.22 -27.73
CA ASP A 414 -11.06 -3.16 -27.89
C ASP A 414 -11.20 -4.09 -26.67
N VAL A 415 -12.22 -3.81 -25.85
CA VAL A 415 -12.51 -4.59 -24.63
C VAL A 415 -12.88 -6.05 -24.92
N PHE A 416 -13.57 -6.30 -26.02
CA PHE A 416 -14.06 -7.65 -26.36
C PHE A 416 -12.92 -8.52 -26.87
N LYS A 417 -12.15 -8.03 -27.82
CA LYS A 417 -10.98 -8.73 -28.36
C LYS A 417 -9.93 -8.97 -27.25
N LEU A 418 -9.77 -8.02 -26.33
CA LEU A 418 -8.87 -8.19 -25.19
C LEU A 418 -9.26 -9.38 -24.32
N LYS A 419 -10.57 -9.55 -24.01
CA LYS A 419 -11.06 -10.72 -23.27
C LYS A 419 -10.78 -12.03 -23.97
N ASP A 420 -10.88 -12.04 -25.30
CA ASP A 420 -10.54 -13.21 -26.09
C ASP A 420 -9.04 -13.56 -25.99
N LEU A 421 -8.13 -12.58 -26.08
CA LEU A 421 -6.69 -12.81 -25.93
C LEU A 421 -6.33 -13.40 -24.55
N VAL A 422 -7.06 -13.02 -23.51
CA VAL A 422 -6.92 -13.64 -22.17
C VAL A 422 -7.44 -15.08 -22.18
N ARG A 423 -8.59 -15.34 -22.79
CA ARG A 423 -9.16 -16.69 -22.92
C ARG A 423 -8.26 -17.63 -23.73
N PHE A 424 -7.58 -17.14 -24.74
CA PHE A 424 -6.61 -17.90 -25.55
C PHE A 424 -5.27 -18.15 -24.84
N ALA A 425 -5.07 -17.61 -23.63
CA ALA A 425 -3.80 -17.62 -22.89
C ALA A 425 -2.65 -16.88 -23.62
N ILE A 426 -2.98 -15.99 -24.55
CA ILE A 426 -2.02 -15.07 -25.19
C ILE A 426 -1.63 -13.96 -24.20
N LEU A 427 -2.60 -13.43 -23.44
CA LEU A 427 -2.41 -12.50 -22.33
C LEU A 427 -2.83 -13.12 -21.01
N GLN A 428 -2.18 -12.74 -19.92
CA GLN A 428 -2.50 -13.16 -18.56
C GLN A 428 -2.89 -11.93 -17.73
N SER A 429 -4.00 -12.03 -16.99
CA SER A 429 -4.47 -10.97 -16.08
C SER A 429 -3.99 -11.29 -14.67
N ASN A 430 -2.80 -10.82 -14.31
CA ASN A 430 -2.21 -11.06 -13.00
C ASN A 430 -2.24 -9.84 -12.07
N GLU A 431 -2.48 -8.65 -12.63
CA GLU A 431 -2.50 -7.38 -11.88
C GLU A 431 -3.70 -6.52 -12.33
N GLU A 432 -4.19 -5.69 -11.42
CA GLU A 432 -5.37 -4.86 -11.65
C GLU A 432 -5.21 -3.86 -12.82
N PHE A 433 -3.98 -3.38 -13.06
CA PHE A 433 -3.68 -2.31 -14.02
C PHE A 433 -2.87 -2.76 -15.23
N SER A 434 -2.48 -4.03 -15.31
CA SER A 434 -1.68 -4.53 -16.43
C SER A 434 -2.05 -5.96 -16.82
N TYR A 435 -1.78 -6.28 -18.10
CA TYR A 435 -1.73 -7.64 -18.61
C TYR A 435 -0.29 -8.06 -18.82
N GLN A 436 0.01 -9.32 -18.58
CA GLN A 436 1.31 -9.91 -18.88
C GLN A 436 1.24 -10.75 -20.15
N ILE A 437 2.33 -10.73 -20.92
CA ILE A 437 2.51 -11.60 -22.08
C ILE A 437 3.79 -12.42 -21.91
N HIS A 438 3.71 -13.69 -22.29
CA HIS A 438 4.86 -14.55 -22.23
C HIS A 438 5.86 -14.26 -23.38
N ILE A 439 7.16 -14.28 -23.13
CA ILE A 439 8.18 -13.91 -24.14
C ILE A 439 8.12 -14.78 -25.40
N VAL A 440 7.81 -16.07 -25.30
CA VAL A 440 7.64 -16.96 -26.46
C VAL A 440 6.46 -16.50 -27.32
N VAL A 441 5.33 -16.13 -26.69
CA VAL A 441 4.14 -15.64 -27.38
C VAL A 441 4.41 -14.26 -27.98
N LEU A 442 5.10 -13.37 -27.27
CA LEU A 442 5.53 -12.06 -27.79
C LEU A 442 6.42 -12.22 -29.04
N ASN A 443 7.39 -13.14 -29.00
CA ASN A 443 8.26 -13.41 -30.13
C ASN A 443 7.48 -14.04 -31.30
N ALA A 444 6.51 -14.88 -31.02
CA ALA A 444 5.60 -15.41 -32.05
C ALA A 444 4.79 -14.29 -32.72
N ILE A 445 4.19 -13.38 -31.93
CA ILE A 445 3.47 -12.21 -32.44
C ILE A 445 4.41 -11.35 -33.32
N ARG A 446 5.63 -11.07 -32.84
CA ARG A 446 6.64 -10.30 -33.61
C ARG A 446 6.88 -10.94 -34.98
N LYS A 447 7.11 -12.24 -35.05
CA LYS A 447 7.33 -12.94 -36.31
C LYS A 447 6.11 -12.92 -37.23
N VAL A 448 4.92 -13.12 -36.70
CA VAL A 448 3.66 -13.06 -37.45
C VAL A 448 3.41 -11.68 -38.04
N MET A 449 3.78 -10.63 -37.32
CA MET A 449 3.57 -9.23 -37.71
C MET A 449 4.75 -8.57 -38.41
N ASP A 450 5.92 -9.24 -38.52
CA ASP A 450 7.20 -8.65 -38.94
C ASP A 450 7.12 -7.85 -40.24
N LYS A 451 6.26 -8.28 -41.19
CA LYS A 451 6.04 -7.58 -42.45
C LYS A 451 4.87 -6.56 -42.43
N ASP A 452 4.06 -6.61 -41.37
CA ASP A 452 2.81 -5.85 -41.26
C ASP A 452 2.76 -5.01 -39.99
N THR A 453 3.92 -4.74 -39.39
CA THR A 453 3.99 -3.81 -38.26
C THR A 453 3.60 -2.42 -38.75
N ASP A 454 2.46 -1.93 -38.22
CA ASP A 454 1.90 -0.63 -38.64
C ASP A 454 2.17 0.43 -37.56
N ALA A 455 3.27 1.13 -37.72
CA ALA A 455 3.63 2.26 -36.86
C ALA A 455 2.60 3.40 -36.93
N ASN A 456 1.95 3.59 -38.08
CA ASN A 456 0.92 4.60 -38.23
C ASN A 456 -0.37 4.21 -37.54
N GLY A 457 -0.80 2.94 -37.66
CA GLY A 457 -1.94 2.41 -36.90
C GLY A 457 -1.74 2.51 -35.41
N PHE A 458 -0.57 2.13 -34.88
CA PHE A 458 -0.25 2.31 -33.47
C PHE A 458 -0.31 3.78 -33.05
N ARG A 459 0.24 4.68 -33.86
CA ARG A 459 0.18 6.11 -33.64
C ARG A 459 -1.26 6.64 -33.56
N GLN A 460 -2.15 6.14 -34.43
CA GLN A 460 -3.57 6.53 -34.42
C GLN A 460 -4.30 6.06 -33.13
N LEU A 461 -3.84 5.01 -32.49
CA LEU A 461 -4.37 4.52 -31.22
C LEU A 461 -3.74 5.27 -30.03
N LEU A 462 -2.44 5.49 -30.04
CA LEU A 462 -1.71 6.12 -28.94
C LEU A 462 -2.01 7.62 -28.83
N TYR A 463 -2.12 8.31 -29.94
CA TYR A 463 -2.32 9.77 -29.96
C TYR A 463 -3.60 10.21 -29.24
N PRO A 464 -4.83 9.70 -29.55
CA PRO A 464 -6.02 10.09 -28.84
C PRO A 464 -5.99 9.73 -27.36
N TYR A 465 -5.41 8.57 -27.01
CA TYR A 465 -5.25 8.14 -25.64
C TYR A 465 -4.36 9.14 -24.85
N LEU A 466 -3.14 9.39 -25.32
CA LEU A 466 -2.24 10.33 -24.65
C LEU A 466 -2.79 11.77 -24.65
N SER A 467 -3.39 12.24 -25.75
CA SER A 467 -3.94 13.59 -25.80
C SER A 467 -5.06 13.81 -24.79
N GLU A 468 -5.90 12.81 -24.57
CA GLU A 468 -6.97 12.87 -23.57
C GLU A 468 -6.38 12.88 -22.15
N HIS A 469 -5.52 11.91 -21.82
CA HIS A 469 -4.97 11.75 -20.48
C HIS A 469 -3.98 12.85 -20.08
N VAL A 470 -3.20 13.38 -21.02
CA VAL A 470 -2.32 14.55 -20.80
C VAL A 470 -3.12 15.80 -20.48
N ARG A 471 -4.22 16.06 -21.22
CA ARG A 471 -5.10 17.21 -20.95
C ARG A 471 -5.76 17.10 -19.58
N LYS A 472 -6.19 15.91 -19.18
CA LYS A 472 -6.82 15.64 -17.89
C LYS A 472 -5.83 15.55 -16.73
N ARG A 473 -4.56 15.25 -16.98
CA ARG A 473 -3.53 14.90 -15.98
C ARG A 473 -4.07 13.88 -14.97
N ASP A 474 -4.71 12.84 -15.46
CA ASP A 474 -5.39 11.84 -14.66
C ASP A 474 -4.51 10.62 -14.32
N SER A 475 -5.08 9.69 -13.56
CA SER A 475 -4.43 8.45 -13.15
C SER A 475 -4.02 7.55 -14.31
N GLY A 476 -4.79 7.53 -15.41
CA GLY A 476 -4.47 6.76 -16.61
C GLY A 476 -3.12 7.15 -17.19
N LEU A 477 -2.82 8.45 -17.24
CA LEU A 477 -1.51 8.95 -17.67
C LEU A 477 -0.37 8.41 -16.81
N TYR A 478 -0.50 8.51 -15.49
CA TYR A 478 0.57 8.10 -14.57
C TYR A 478 0.83 6.60 -14.61
N VAL A 479 -0.22 5.77 -14.63
CA VAL A 479 -0.11 4.31 -14.74
C VAL A 479 0.51 3.92 -16.09
N PHE A 480 0.03 4.50 -17.18
CA PHE A 480 0.56 4.25 -18.52
C PHE A 480 2.04 4.61 -18.62
N MET A 481 2.43 5.80 -18.20
CA MET A 481 3.82 6.27 -18.27
C MET A 481 4.73 5.48 -17.32
N LYS A 482 4.22 4.99 -16.19
CA LYS A 482 4.98 4.11 -15.29
C LYS A 482 5.33 2.77 -15.94
N ILE A 483 4.43 2.22 -16.76
CA ILE A 483 4.62 0.92 -17.42
C ILE A 483 5.39 1.09 -18.75
N HIS A 484 5.13 2.16 -19.50
CA HIS A 484 5.55 2.34 -20.88
C HIS A 484 6.42 3.57 -21.14
N GLY A 485 6.85 4.28 -20.09
CA GLY A 485 7.62 5.51 -20.23
C GLY A 485 8.88 5.34 -21.09
N ASP A 486 9.62 4.25 -20.89
CA ASP A 486 10.83 3.96 -21.69
C ASP A 486 10.49 3.70 -23.17
N ALA A 487 9.46 2.90 -23.43
CA ALA A 487 9.02 2.65 -24.82
C ALA A 487 8.50 3.93 -25.50
N CYS A 488 7.86 4.83 -24.76
CA CYS A 488 7.46 6.14 -25.25
C CYS A 488 8.68 7.04 -25.55
N LEU A 489 9.70 7.00 -24.70
CA LEU A 489 10.97 7.72 -24.95
C LEU A 489 11.68 7.19 -26.20
N ASP A 490 11.79 5.88 -26.37
CA ASP A 490 12.35 5.26 -27.58
C ASP A 490 11.55 5.63 -28.84
N LEU A 491 10.24 5.80 -28.70
CA LEU A 491 9.40 6.25 -29.81
C LEU A 491 9.68 7.70 -30.18
N THR A 492 9.98 8.58 -29.22
CA THR A 492 10.31 9.99 -29.52
C THR A 492 11.55 10.13 -30.41
N GLU A 493 12.50 9.21 -30.31
CA GLU A 493 13.71 9.23 -31.17
C GLU A 493 13.39 8.93 -32.65
N LYS A 494 12.26 8.25 -32.92
CA LYS A 494 11.82 7.83 -34.25
C LYS A 494 10.80 8.80 -34.87
N LEU A 495 10.27 9.73 -34.08
CA LEU A 495 9.31 10.73 -34.54
C LEU A 495 10.02 12.04 -34.91
N GLU A 496 9.51 12.71 -35.93
CA GLU A 496 10.02 14.03 -36.31
C GLU A 496 9.80 15.05 -35.18
N PRO A 497 10.70 16.04 -35.06
CA PRO A 497 10.55 17.08 -34.01
C PRO A 497 9.25 17.88 -34.07
N SER A 498 8.58 17.94 -35.22
CA SER A 498 7.29 18.60 -35.45
C SER A 498 6.08 17.69 -35.27
N ASP A 499 6.30 16.43 -34.88
CA ASP A 499 5.24 15.46 -34.72
C ASP A 499 4.46 15.71 -33.40
N GLU A 500 3.18 15.96 -33.52
CA GLU A 500 2.34 16.29 -32.33
C GLU A 500 2.31 15.16 -31.31
N LEU A 501 2.38 13.89 -31.72
CA LEU A 501 2.49 12.78 -30.78
C LEU A 501 3.79 12.85 -29.96
N ARG A 502 4.91 13.24 -30.56
CA ARG A 502 6.17 13.47 -29.84
C ARG A 502 6.00 14.56 -28.80
N HIS A 503 5.27 15.63 -29.11
CA HIS A 503 4.97 16.70 -28.16
C HIS A 503 4.15 16.22 -26.97
N TYR A 504 3.10 15.41 -27.20
CA TYR A 504 2.32 14.79 -26.12
C TYR A 504 3.14 13.84 -25.26
N ILE A 505 4.01 13.03 -25.84
CA ILE A 505 4.91 12.13 -25.09
C ILE A 505 5.87 12.93 -24.20
N VAL A 506 6.53 13.96 -24.74
CA VAL A 506 7.46 14.79 -23.97
C VAL A 506 6.74 15.50 -22.82
N LEU A 507 5.54 16.03 -23.07
CA LEU A 507 4.75 16.64 -21.99
C LEU A 507 4.27 15.61 -20.96
N ALA A 508 3.88 14.40 -21.37
CA ALA A 508 3.55 13.31 -20.47
C ALA A 508 4.73 12.94 -19.56
N VAL A 509 5.93 12.86 -20.11
CA VAL A 509 7.17 12.63 -19.35
C VAL A 509 7.41 13.76 -18.34
N CYS A 510 7.26 15.05 -18.75
CA CYS A 510 7.41 16.17 -17.82
C CYS A 510 6.37 16.15 -16.68
N TYR A 511 5.14 15.72 -16.93
CA TYR A 511 4.09 15.65 -15.90
C TYR A 511 4.20 14.49 -14.95
N THR A 512 4.84 13.39 -15.36
CA THR A 512 4.88 12.15 -14.58
C THR A 512 6.22 11.87 -13.91
N MET A 513 7.28 12.54 -14.33
CA MET A 513 8.62 12.45 -13.76
C MET A 513 8.99 13.69 -12.94
N ASP A 514 9.98 13.56 -12.05
CA ASP A 514 10.47 14.68 -11.24
C ASP A 514 11.44 15.54 -12.06
N THR A 515 10.91 16.58 -12.71
CA THR A 515 11.70 17.50 -13.56
C THR A 515 12.74 18.30 -12.79
N TYR A 516 12.64 18.37 -11.45
CA TYR A 516 13.56 19.14 -10.62
C TYR A 516 14.82 18.36 -10.21
N GLN A 517 14.89 17.07 -10.49
CA GLN A 517 16.10 16.27 -10.25
C GLN A 517 17.09 16.36 -11.41
N ASP A 518 16.62 16.59 -12.65
CA ASP A 518 17.45 16.68 -13.84
C ASP A 518 16.89 17.73 -14.85
N HIS A 519 17.00 18.99 -14.46
CA HIS A 519 16.49 20.11 -15.27
C HIS A 519 17.03 20.10 -16.72
N ASP A 520 18.33 19.79 -16.90
CA ASP A 520 18.98 19.88 -18.22
C ASP A 520 18.43 18.85 -19.20
N ARG A 521 18.11 17.65 -18.72
CA ARG A 521 17.48 16.60 -19.51
C ARG A 521 16.13 17.06 -20.05
N PHE A 522 15.26 17.53 -19.16
CA PHE A 522 13.90 17.91 -19.57
C PHE A 522 13.87 19.19 -20.45
N ILE A 523 14.72 20.19 -20.16
CA ILE A 523 14.90 21.35 -21.02
C ILE A 523 15.36 20.89 -22.41
N GLY A 524 16.38 20.00 -22.49
CA GLY A 524 16.88 19.48 -23.74
C GLY A 524 15.84 18.70 -24.54
N MET A 525 14.97 17.93 -23.88
CA MET A 525 13.87 17.21 -24.53
C MET A 525 12.86 18.16 -25.16
N ILE A 526 12.48 19.26 -24.46
CA ILE A 526 11.54 20.24 -24.98
C ILE A 526 12.21 21.07 -26.11
N ASP A 527 13.48 21.47 -25.94
CA ASP A 527 14.22 22.26 -26.94
C ASP A 527 14.48 21.49 -28.26
N ALA A 528 14.42 20.17 -28.22
CA ALA A 528 14.52 19.32 -29.39
C ALA A 528 13.23 19.25 -30.23
N LEU A 529 12.14 19.87 -29.79
CA LEU A 529 10.87 19.91 -30.50
C LEU A 529 10.76 21.17 -31.38
N ASN A 530 10.08 21.01 -32.50
CA ASN A 530 9.65 22.15 -33.35
C ASN A 530 8.24 22.53 -32.97
N THR A 531 8.11 23.35 -31.92
CA THR A 531 6.82 23.77 -31.38
C THR A 531 6.20 24.89 -32.25
N ASP A 532 4.88 24.83 -32.45
CA ASP A 532 4.09 25.81 -33.17
C ASP A 532 2.71 25.98 -32.48
N PHE A 533 2.68 26.77 -31.41
CA PHE A 533 1.46 26.99 -30.62
C PHE A 533 0.36 27.75 -31.35
N GLU A 534 0.64 28.34 -32.54
CA GLU A 534 -0.38 28.85 -33.41
C GLU A 534 -1.14 27.75 -34.16
N LYS A 535 -0.55 26.53 -34.25
CA LYS A 535 -1.19 25.37 -34.85
C LYS A 535 -1.61 24.33 -33.82
N HIS A 536 -0.77 24.12 -32.80
CA HIS A 536 -0.93 23.06 -31.80
C HIS A 536 -1.07 23.65 -30.41
N GLU A 537 -2.26 23.53 -29.82
CA GLU A 537 -2.54 24.02 -28.47
C GLU A 537 -1.60 23.47 -27.41
N ILE A 538 -1.19 22.21 -27.56
CA ILE A 538 -0.27 21.51 -26.65
C ILE A 538 1.12 22.17 -26.55
N ASP A 539 1.58 22.84 -27.62
CA ASP A 539 2.92 23.43 -27.66
C ASP A 539 3.08 24.59 -26.69
N LEU A 540 1.98 25.26 -26.39
CA LEU A 540 1.95 26.31 -25.37
C LEU A 540 2.17 25.71 -23.96
N ASN A 541 1.64 24.52 -23.69
CA ASN A 541 1.91 23.83 -22.42
C ASN A 541 3.38 23.44 -22.28
N LEU A 542 4.02 22.99 -23.37
CA LEU A 542 5.46 22.70 -23.40
C LEU A 542 6.31 23.95 -23.17
N LEU A 543 5.96 25.07 -23.79
CA LEU A 543 6.63 26.35 -23.56
C LEU A 543 6.55 26.78 -22.09
N ILE A 544 5.37 26.72 -21.50
CA ILE A 544 5.14 27.09 -20.10
C ILE A 544 5.91 26.14 -19.17
N GLU A 545 5.85 24.83 -19.40
CA GLU A 545 6.57 23.83 -18.60
C GLU A 545 8.08 24.07 -18.65
N ARG A 546 8.63 24.33 -19.86
CA ARG A 546 10.03 24.72 -20.03
C ARG A 546 10.40 25.96 -19.21
N MET A 547 9.55 27.00 -19.27
CA MET A 547 9.77 28.23 -18.49
C MET A 547 9.82 27.92 -16.99
N GLU A 548 8.89 27.14 -16.48
CA GLU A 548 8.85 26.75 -15.05
C GLU A 548 10.11 25.95 -14.64
N ILE A 549 10.58 25.03 -15.47
CA ILE A 549 11.81 24.28 -15.23
C ILE A 549 13.04 25.20 -15.21
N VAL A 550 13.13 26.13 -16.18
CA VAL A 550 14.23 27.10 -16.26
C VAL A 550 14.22 28.07 -15.07
N GLN A 551 13.05 28.59 -14.68
CA GLN A 551 12.90 29.45 -13.52
C GLN A 551 13.41 28.74 -12.24
N ASN A 552 13.01 27.49 -12.04
CA ASN A 552 13.44 26.68 -10.90
C ASN A 552 14.95 26.44 -10.92
N LYS A 553 15.50 26.03 -12.07
CA LYS A 553 16.96 25.82 -12.21
C LYS A 553 17.74 27.09 -11.88
N GLN A 554 17.37 28.25 -12.44
CA GLN A 554 18.07 29.51 -12.18
C GLN A 554 17.97 29.93 -10.72
N TYR A 555 16.83 29.75 -10.08
CA TYR A 555 16.64 30.02 -8.67
C TYR A 555 17.55 29.17 -7.77
N ILE A 556 17.68 27.86 -8.07
CA ILE A 556 18.57 26.95 -7.34
C ILE A 556 20.04 27.34 -7.57
N VAL A 557 20.46 27.54 -8.82
CA VAL A 557 21.86 27.88 -9.20
C VAL A 557 22.30 29.22 -8.59
N SER A 558 21.39 30.20 -8.47
CA SER A 558 21.67 31.48 -7.81
C SER A 558 21.74 31.42 -6.28
N GLY A 559 21.63 30.21 -5.67
CA GLY A 559 21.58 30.08 -4.22
C GLY A 559 20.25 30.57 -3.63
N LYS A 560 19.16 30.49 -4.39
CA LYS A 560 17.80 30.91 -4.03
C LYS A 560 17.65 32.44 -3.93
N ASP A 561 18.29 33.18 -4.83
CA ASP A 561 18.19 34.64 -4.92
C ASP A 561 16.83 35.06 -5.52
N GLU A 562 16.01 35.71 -4.69
CA GLU A 562 14.69 36.21 -5.09
C GLU A 562 14.75 37.29 -6.19
N SER A 563 15.86 38.04 -6.32
CA SER A 563 16.02 39.04 -7.39
C SER A 563 16.20 38.38 -8.77
N VAL A 564 16.95 37.26 -8.82
CA VAL A 564 17.13 36.47 -10.04
C VAL A 564 15.82 35.80 -10.42
N LYS A 565 15.09 35.23 -9.46
CA LYS A 565 13.75 34.67 -9.68
C LYS A 565 12.81 35.73 -10.28
N LYS A 566 12.73 36.91 -9.67
CA LYS A 566 11.87 38.00 -10.15
C LYS A 566 12.21 38.43 -11.58
N GLN A 567 13.51 38.57 -11.87
CA GLN A 567 13.95 38.99 -13.23
C GLN A 567 13.60 37.93 -14.27
N THR A 568 13.80 36.64 -13.97
CA THR A 568 13.49 35.53 -14.87
C THR A 568 12.00 35.48 -15.14
N VAL A 569 11.17 35.53 -14.10
CA VAL A 569 9.71 35.51 -14.20
C VAL A 569 9.18 36.68 -15.05
N LEU A 570 9.66 37.91 -14.81
CA LEU A 570 9.23 39.07 -15.59
C LEU A 570 9.58 38.94 -17.08
N LYS A 571 10.79 38.43 -17.38
CA LYS A 571 11.17 38.16 -18.78
C LYS A 571 10.25 37.15 -19.47
N ASP A 572 9.87 36.08 -18.77
CA ASP A 572 8.96 35.08 -19.30
C ASP A 572 7.54 35.61 -19.47
N ILE A 573 7.07 36.48 -18.57
CA ILE A 573 5.78 37.21 -18.70
C ILE A 573 5.77 38.12 -19.91
N ASP A 574 6.83 38.89 -20.14
CA ASP A 574 6.96 39.77 -21.31
C ASP A 574 6.92 38.93 -22.60
N HIS A 575 7.59 37.79 -22.59
CA HIS A 575 7.56 36.85 -23.72
C HIS A 575 6.13 36.34 -23.97
N LEU A 576 5.44 35.78 -22.96
CA LEU A 576 4.06 35.31 -23.11
C LEU A 576 3.10 36.41 -23.57
N ASN A 577 3.22 37.66 -23.09
CA ASN A 577 2.40 38.76 -23.49
C ASN A 577 2.65 39.22 -24.95
N SER A 578 3.81 38.88 -25.51
CA SER A 578 4.15 39.21 -26.93
C SER A 578 3.58 38.22 -27.96
N LEU A 579 3.00 37.10 -27.50
CA LEU A 579 2.52 36.01 -28.34
C LEU A 579 1.07 36.23 -28.77
N SER A 580 0.71 35.67 -29.95
CA SER A 580 -0.66 35.58 -30.43
C SER A 580 -1.28 34.23 -30.05
N TYR A 581 -2.54 34.22 -29.67
CA TYR A 581 -3.23 33.00 -29.22
C TYR A 581 -4.43 32.70 -30.12
N ILE A 582 -4.60 31.40 -30.45
CA ILE A 582 -5.64 30.90 -31.34
C ILE A 582 -6.95 30.55 -30.66
N SER A 583 -6.93 30.33 -29.34
CA SER A 583 -8.11 29.92 -28.58
C SER A 583 -8.23 30.65 -27.24
N ASP A 584 -9.45 30.69 -26.72
CA ASP A 584 -9.71 31.23 -25.40
C ASP A 584 -9.10 30.31 -24.31
N ASN A 585 -8.98 29.00 -24.55
CA ASN A 585 -8.28 28.08 -23.64
C ASN A 585 -6.80 28.45 -23.49
N GLN A 586 -6.11 28.76 -24.61
CA GLN A 586 -4.72 29.22 -24.56
C GLN A 586 -4.59 30.55 -23.81
N LYS A 587 -5.46 31.50 -24.06
CA LYS A 587 -5.45 32.80 -23.35
C LYS A 587 -5.66 32.58 -21.85
N ALA A 588 -6.65 31.76 -21.47
CA ALA A 588 -6.93 31.46 -20.06
C ALA A 588 -5.75 30.74 -19.39
N LEU A 589 -5.08 29.80 -20.10
CA LEU A 589 -3.89 29.12 -19.61
C LEU A 589 -2.74 30.11 -19.34
N VAL A 590 -2.47 30.99 -20.29
CA VAL A 590 -1.42 32.01 -20.14
C VAL A 590 -1.75 32.97 -18.99
N TYR A 591 -2.97 33.48 -18.93
CA TYR A 591 -3.39 34.35 -17.84
C TYR A 591 -3.28 33.65 -16.48
N HIS A 592 -3.60 32.36 -16.40
CA HIS A 592 -3.42 31.57 -15.19
C HIS A 592 -1.96 31.53 -14.73
N HIS A 593 -1.03 31.21 -15.65
CA HIS A 593 0.40 31.04 -15.31
C HIS A 593 1.05 32.41 -15.02
N ILE A 594 0.77 33.43 -15.79
CA ILE A 594 1.23 34.79 -15.48
C ILE A 594 0.74 35.23 -14.10
N GLY A 595 -0.53 35.05 -13.81
CA GLY A 595 -1.10 35.38 -12.50
C GLY A 595 -0.44 34.62 -11.38
N LYS A 596 -0.25 33.31 -11.52
CA LYS A 596 0.46 32.43 -10.57
C LYS A 596 1.90 32.91 -10.32
N TRP A 597 2.63 33.26 -11.38
CA TRP A 597 4.02 33.70 -11.31
C TRP A 597 4.16 35.09 -10.67
N LEU A 598 3.27 36.03 -10.99
CA LEU A 598 3.21 37.33 -10.36
C LEU A 598 2.98 37.22 -8.84
N LEU A 599 2.08 36.28 -8.41
CA LEU A 599 1.88 36.02 -6.99
C LEU A 599 3.17 35.44 -6.34
N ALA A 600 3.93 34.62 -7.06
CA ALA A 600 5.16 34.00 -6.57
C ALA A 600 6.32 34.99 -6.41
N ILE A 601 6.25 36.17 -7.04
CA ILE A 601 7.21 37.29 -6.90
C ILE A 601 6.62 38.50 -6.18
N HIS A 602 5.52 38.27 -5.43
CA HIS A 602 4.85 39.28 -4.59
C HIS A 602 4.20 40.46 -5.32
N GLU A 603 3.95 40.36 -6.65
CA GLU A 603 3.20 41.36 -7.43
C GLU A 603 1.69 41.00 -7.40
N GLU A 604 1.09 41.13 -6.21
CA GLU A 604 -0.25 40.57 -5.94
C GLU A 604 -1.37 41.29 -6.72
N LYS A 605 -1.28 42.62 -6.97
CA LYS A 605 -2.30 43.38 -7.69
C LYS A 605 -2.43 42.91 -9.13
N ASP A 606 -1.32 42.83 -9.83
CA ASP A 606 -1.27 42.39 -11.21
C ASP A 606 -1.62 40.90 -11.34
N GLY A 607 -1.13 40.08 -10.41
CA GLY A 607 -1.50 38.66 -10.32
C GLY A 607 -3.02 38.45 -10.19
N GLU A 608 -3.70 39.28 -9.37
CA GLU A 608 -5.15 39.22 -9.21
C GLU A 608 -5.88 39.53 -10.54
N VAL A 609 -5.41 40.53 -11.28
CA VAL A 609 -6.01 40.90 -12.58
C VAL A 609 -5.89 39.76 -13.59
N TYR A 610 -4.71 39.19 -13.76
CA TYR A 610 -4.49 38.07 -14.68
C TYR A 610 -5.31 36.84 -14.34
N LEU A 611 -5.40 36.47 -13.05
CA LEU A 611 -6.22 35.32 -12.63
C LEU A 611 -7.73 35.55 -12.87
N LYS A 612 -8.22 36.78 -12.70
CA LYS A 612 -9.60 37.15 -13.06
C LYS A 612 -9.84 37.06 -14.57
N ASN A 613 -8.92 37.60 -15.38
CA ASN A 613 -9.00 37.49 -16.83
C ASN A 613 -9.03 35.99 -17.28
N ALA A 614 -8.30 35.10 -16.62
CA ALA A 614 -8.36 33.67 -16.91
C ALA A 614 -9.76 33.08 -16.66
N ILE A 615 -10.41 33.47 -15.57
CA ILE A 615 -11.75 32.99 -15.21
C ILE A 615 -12.83 33.62 -16.15
N ASP A 616 -12.68 34.89 -16.50
CA ASP A 616 -13.61 35.59 -17.39
C ASP A 616 -13.50 35.04 -18.83
N THR A 617 -12.30 34.59 -19.23
CA THR A 617 -12.08 33.99 -20.55
C THR A 617 -12.64 32.57 -20.60
N VAL A 618 -12.39 31.74 -19.57
CA VAL A 618 -12.87 30.36 -19.48
C VAL A 618 -13.39 30.08 -18.07
N THR A 619 -14.67 29.87 -17.94
CA THR A 619 -15.35 29.67 -16.66
C THR A 619 -14.91 28.40 -15.92
N SER A 620 -14.40 27.36 -16.62
CA SER A 620 -13.80 26.15 -16.05
C SER A 620 -12.33 26.31 -15.63
N SER A 621 -11.82 27.54 -15.54
CA SER A 621 -10.46 27.80 -15.02
C SER A 621 -10.39 27.57 -13.49
N TYR A 622 -10.56 26.32 -13.06
CA TYR A 622 -10.63 25.92 -11.64
C TYR A 622 -9.36 26.25 -10.87
N SER A 623 -8.19 26.06 -11.49
CA SER A 623 -6.90 26.39 -10.89
C SER A 623 -6.74 27.88 -10.60
N SER A 624 -7.25 28.75 -11.48
CA SER A 624 -7.23 30.22 -11.29
C SER A 624 -8.10 30.64 -10.12
N ARG A 625 -9.31 30.05 -9.99
CA ARG A 625 -10.16 30.29 -8.81
C ARG A 625 -9.48 29.91 -7.51
N LEU A 626 -8.80 28.75 -7.49
CA LEU A 626 -8.05 28.31 -6.33
C LEU A 626 -6.91 29.29 -5.98
N GLN A 627 -6.16 29.79 -6.98
CA GLN A 627 -5.08 30.76 -6.73
C GLN A 627 -5.64 32.10 -6.21
N LEU A 628 -6.75 32.58 -6.75
CA LEU A 628 -7.43 33.76 -6.21
C LEU A 628 -7.92 33.54 -4.77
N ALA A 629 -8.50 32.39 -4.48
CA ALA A 629 -8.92 32.08 -3.11
C ALA A 629 -7.73 32.10 -2.14
N ARG A 630 -6.59 31.55 -2.55
CA ARG A 630 -5.33 31.61 -1.77
C ARG A 630 -4.84 33.04 -1.55
N LEU A 631 -4.88 33.86 -2.59
CA LEU A 631 -4.53 35.29 -2.51
C LEU A 631 -5.45 36.00 -1.53
N TYR A 632 -6.76 35.85 -1.69
CA TYR A 632 -7.75 36.51 -0.82
C TYR A 632 -7.64 36.05 0.63
N ASN A 633 -7.29 34.80 0.86
CA ASN A 633 -7.00 34.31 2.21
C ASN A 633 -5.78 35.00 2.84
N ARG A 634 -4.68 35.14 2.08
CA ARG A 634 -3.49 35.91 2.55
C ARG A 634 -3.82 37.36 2.88
N GLN A 635 -4.64 37.99 2.06
CA GLN A 635 -5.10 39.38 2.21
C GLN A 635 -6.23 39.54 3.24
N ASN A 636 -6.65 38.46 3.88
CA ASN A 636 -7.79 38.45 4.82
C ASN A 636 -9.14 38.91 4.22
N ARG A 637 -9.32 38.75 2.92
CA ARG A 637 -10.56 39.06 2.17
C ARG A 637 -11.50 37.87 2.21
N LYS A 638 -12.22 37.71 3.33
CA LYS A 638 -13.05 36.53 3.62
C LYS A 638 -14.12 36.27 2.56
N ASP A 639 -14.84 37.30 2.14
CA ASP A 639 -15.92 37.15 1.14
C ASP A 639 -15.40 36.66 -0.22
N GLY A 640 -14.21 37.13 -0.62
CA GLY A 640 -13.56 36.66 -1.85
C GLY A 640 -13.20 35.18 -1.79
N VAL A 641 -12.73 34.69 -0.66
CA VAL A 641 -12.47 33.27 -0.46
C VAL A 641 -13.75 32.46 -0.59
N ILE A 642 -14.81 32.87 0.11
CA ILE A 642 -16.13 32.22 0.09
C ILE A 642 -16.67 32.13 -1.34
N GLN A 643 -16.57 33.24 -2.09
CA GLN A 643 -17.03 33.29 -3.48
C GLN A 643 -16.26 32.32 -4.37
N MET A 644 -14.91 32.39 -4.37
CA MET A 644 -14.09 31.57 -5.25
C MET A 644 -14.21 30.05 -4.94
N ILE A 645 -14.22 29.70 -3.67
CA ILE A 645 -14.36 28.30 -3.27
C ILE A 645 -15.80 27.81 -3.46
N GLY A 646 -16.81 28.66 -3.21
CA GLY A 646 -18.20 28.33 -3.47
C GLY A 646 -18.45 27.96 -4.93
N GLU A 647 -17.80 28.65 -5.86
CA GLU A 647 -17.86 28.33 -7.30
C GLU A 647 -17.15 27.01 -7.64
N LEU A 648 -16.06 26.67 -6.94
CA LEU A 648 -15.33 25.40 -7.14
C LEU A 648 -16.10 24.20 -6.60
N LEU A 649 -16.77 24.33 -5.48
CA LEU A 649 -17.45 23.25 -4.76
C LEU A 649 -18.96 23.17 -5.05
N LYS A 650 -19.43 23.77 -6.15
CA LYS A 650 -20.81 23.56 -6.61
C LYS A 650 -21.03 22.11 -7.00
N GLU A 651 -22.15 21.54 -6.59
CA GLU A 651 -22.52 20.16 -6.87
C GLU A 651 -22.51 19.82 -8.37
N GLU A 652 -22.95 20.78 -9.19
CA GLU A 652 -23.02 20.66 -10.66
C GLU A 652 -21.63 20.52 -11.32
N THR A 653 -20.61 21.16 -10.78
CA THR A 653 -19.25 21.21 -11.34
C THR A 653 -18.26 20.29 -10.61
N LEU A 654 -18.62 19.75 -9.44
CA LEU A 654 -17.71 19.03 -8.56
C LEU A 654 -17.01 17.84 -9.24
N LYS A 655 -17.71 17.16 -10.15
CA LYS A 655 -17.17 16.02 -10.90
C LYS A 655 -16.09 16.41 -11.92
N ASP A 656 -16.13 17.67 -12.37
CA ASP A 656 -15.22 18.20 -13.39
C ASP A 656 -13.97 18.86 -12.76
N VAL A 657 -14.01 19.10 -11.45
CA VAL A 657 -12.89 19.71 -10.72
C VAL A 657 -11.77 18.68 -10.53
N PRO A 658 -10.55 18.96 -10.97
CA PRO A 658 -9.41 18.05 -10.72
C PRO A 658 -9.24 17.76 -9.22
N VAL A 659 -8.95 16.48 -8.88
CA VAL A 659 -8.84 16.04 -7.47
C VAL A 659 -7.83 16.87 -6.68
N SER A 660 -6.70 17.26 -7.29
CA SER A 660 -5.68 18.12 -6.65
C SER A 660 -6.22 19.52 -6.31
N VAL A 661 -7.06 20.08 -7.17
CA VAL A 661 -7.74 21.37 -6.93
C VAL A 661 -8.80 21.21 -5.83
N LEU A 662 -9.57 20.13 -5.88
CA LEU A 662 -10.57 19.79 -4.87
C LEU A 662 -9.95 19.68 -3.47
N LEU A 663 -8.91 18.85 -3.32
CA LEU A 663 -8.20 18.68 -2.06
C LEU A 663 -7.57 19.98 -1.56
N SER A 664 -7.00 20.79 -2.47
CA SER A 664 -6.46 22.11 -2.12
C SER A 664 -7.53 23.11 -1.69
N ALA A 665 -8.73 23.05 -2.28
CA ALA A 665 -9.87 23.89 -1.88
C ALA A 665 -10.33 23.54 -0.45
N TYR A 666 -10.48 22.24 -0.15
CA TYR A 666 -10.75 21.80 1.23
C TYR A 666 -9.61 22.14 2.18
N GLY A 667 -8.34 22.06 1.74
CA GLY A 667 -7.19 22.47 2.53
C GLY A 667 -7.21 23.95 2.90
N LEU A 668 -7.78 24.79 2.06
CA LEU A 668 -7.95 26.22 2.35
C LEU A 668 -9.11 26.47 3.34
N LEU A 669 -10.17 25.68 3.28
CA LEU A 669 -11.35 25.81 4.14
C LEU A 669 -11.20 25.10 5.50
N ALA A 670 -10.41 24.04 5.59
CA ALA A 670 -10.27 23.22 6.79
C ALA A 670 -9.75 23.96 8.04
N PRO A 671 -8.89 25.01 7.95
CA PRO A 671 -8.54 25.82 9.11
C PRO A 671 -9.75 26.51 9.74
N SER A 672 -9.69 26.70 11.05
CA SER A 672 -10.80 27.20 11.91
C SER A 672 -11.48 28.48 11.38
N LYS A 673 -10.76 29.31 10.62
CA LYS A 673 -11.28 30.56 10.04
C LYS A 673 -12.47 30.36 9.11
N TYR A 674 -12.54 29.21 8.45
CA TYR A 674 -13.58 28.86 7.46
C TYR A 674 -14.30 27.54 7.84
N ALA A 675 -14.15 27.07 9.07
CA ALA A 675 -14.62 25.76 9.48
C ALA A 675 -16.14 25.58 9.25
N ASP A 676 -16.96 26.61 9.50
CA ASP A 676 -18.41 26.55 9.28
C ASP A 676 -18.76 26.34 7.82
N LEU A 677 -18.06 27.01 6.90
CA LEU A 677 -18.25 26.85 5.47
C LEU A 677 -17.76 25.48 5.00
N CYS A 678 -16.61 25.03 5.49
CA CYS A 678 -16.08 23.69 5.22
C CYS A 678 -17.08 22.63 5.66
N LYS A 679 -17.65 22.78 6.87
CA LYS A 679 -18.66 21.87 7.40
C LYS A 679 -19.91 21.80 6.51
N GLN A 680 -20.41 22.95 6.05
CA GLN A 680 -21.57 22.99 5.15
C GLN A 680 -21.33 22.22 3.85
N PHE A 681 -20.14 22.31 3.26
CA PHE A 681 -19.79 21.53 2.07
C PHE A 681 -19.62 20.04 2.38
N LEU A 682 -18.92 19.69 3.46
CA LEU A 682 -18.74 18.30 3.87
C LEU A 682 -20.08 17.61 4.18
N ASP A 683 -20.97 18.25 4.94
CA ASP A 683 -22.29 17.70 5.27
C ASP A 683 -23.13 17.41 4.01
N LYS A 684 -22.98 18.22 2.95
CA LYS A 684 -23.73 18.02 1.71
C LYS A 684 -23.07 17.07 0.72
N GLN A 685 -21.76 16.97 0.72
CA GLN A 685 -20.98 16.39 -0.38
C GLN A 685 -19.93 15.37 0.09
N LEU A 686 -19.96 14.93 1.36
CA LEU A 686 -18.94 14.03 1.90
C LEU A 686 -18.80 12.75 1.06
N ASP A 687 -19.90 12.11 0.69
CA ASP A 687 -19.87 10.90 -0.12
C ASP A 687 -19.28 11.14 -1.52
N THR A 688 -19.58 12.27 -2.15
CA THR A 688 -19.00 12.65 -3.45
C THR A 688 -17.50 12.94 -3.30
N PHE A 689 -17.11 13.67 -2.25
CA PHE A 689 -15.70 13.95 -1.94
C PHE A 689 -14.91 12.67 -1.71
N VAL A 690 -15.41 11.80 -0.82
CA VAL A 690 -14.76 10.51 -0.51
C VAL A 690 -14.69 9.61 -1.75
N SER A 691 -15.76 9.53 -2.53
CA SER A 691 -15.81 8.72 -3.76
C SER A 691 -14.84 9.23 -4.82
N THR A 692 -14.69 10.55 -4.97
CA THR A 692 -13.74 11.16 -5.92
C THR A 692 -12.30 10.86 -5.50
N VAL A 693 -11.96 11.03 -4.21
CA VAL A 693 -10.63 10.69 -3.68
C VAL A 693 -10.36 9.19 -3.82
N TYR A 694 -11.32 8.34 -3.44
CA TYR A 694 -11.21 6.89 -3.58
C TYR A 694 -11.01 6.45 -5.03
N ALA A 695 -11.80 6.97 -5.96
CA ALA A 695 -11.67 6.65 -7.39
C ALA A 695 -10.29 7.01 -7.93
N SER A 696 -9.76 8.19 -7.58
CA SER A 696 -8.42 8.62 -7.96
C SER A 696 -7.33 7.68 -7.41
N LEU A 697 -7.42 7.29 -6.14
CA LEU A 697 -6.46 6.38 -5.51
C LEU A 697 -6.57 4.95 -6.03
N SER A 698 -7.80 4.46 -6.27
CA SER A 698 -8.06 3.12 -6.81
C SER A 698 -7.58 2.96 -8.25
N GLN A 699 -7.46 4.06 -8.98
CA GLN A 699 -6.87 4.09 -10.32
C GLN A 699 -5.34 4.19 -10.29
N GLY A 700 -4.71 4.17 -9.10
CA GLY A 700 -3.26 4.22 -8.95
C GLY A 700 -2.65 5.63 -8.98
N TYR A 701 -3.46 6.69 -8.92
CA TYR A 701 -2.96 8.08 -8.87
C TYR A 701 -2.46 8.42 -7.46
N THR A 702 -1.24 8.01 -7.17
CA THR A 702 -0.61 8.11 -5.84
C THR A 702 -0.34 9.54 -5.37
N HIS A 703 -0.26 10.51 -6.31
CA HIS A 703 -0.11 11.93 -5.97
C HIS A 703 -1.24 12.46 -5.06
N THR A 704 -2.42 11.86 -5.13
CA THR A 704 -3.56 12.18 -4.26
C THR A 704 -3.22 11.98 -2.77
N TYR A 705 -2.38 11.00 -2.41
CA TYR A 705 -1.93 10.82 -1.03
C TYR A 705 -1.10 12.01 -0.54
N LEU A 706 -0.25 12.60 -1.40
CA LEU A 706 0.51 13.81 -1.06
C LEU A 706 -0.42 14.98 -0.76
N GLU A 707 -1.39 15.23 -1.61
CA GLU A 707 -2.33 16.34 -1.42
C GLU A 707 -3.22 16.11 -0.19
N LEU A 708 -3.66 14.89 0.03
CA LEU A 708 -4.43 14.54 1.23
C LEU A 708 -3.59 14.68 2.51
N ALA A 709 -2.32 14.26 2.50
CA ALA A 709 -1.43 14.41 3.66
C ALA A 709 -1.24 15.87 4.08
N LYS A 710 -1.15 16.79 3.12
CA LYS A 710 -1.01 18.24 3.40
C LYS A 710 -2.19 18.81 4.19
N LEU A 711 -3.40 18.33 3.94
CA LEU A 711 -4.62 18.84 4.58
C LEU A 711 -5.08 18.00 5.79
N SER A 712 -4.55 16.80 5.94
CA SER A 712 -4.99 15.80 6.93
C SER A 712 -5.05 16.34 8.35
N ARG A 713 -4.03 17.09 8.79
CA ARG A 713 -3.99 17.67 10.14
C ARG A 713 -5.18 18.59 10.41
N HIS A 714 -5.53 19.45 9.47
CA HIS A 714 -6.62 20.40 9.63
C HIS A 714 -7.98 19.73 9.56
N LEU A 715 -8.17 18.80 8.61
CA LEU A 715 -9.40 18.01 8.52
C LEU A 715 -9.61 17.17 9.78
N ALA A 716 -8.60 16.44 10.21
CA ALA A 716 -8.70 15.57 11.39
C ALA A 716 -9.01 16.37 12.68
N TYR A 717 -8.41 17.57 12.82
CA TYR A 717 -8.62 18.42 14.00
C TYR A 717 -9.99 19.09 14.03
N ASN A 718 -10.47 19.59 12.89
CA ASN A 718 -11.73 20.36 12.85
C ASN A 718 -12.94 19.50 12.49
N PHE A 719 -12.76 18.37 11.79
CA PHE A 719 -13.81 17.51 11.23
C PHE A 719 -13.47 16.04 11.46
N SER A 720 -13.30 15.67 12.73
CA SER A 720 -12.79 14.35 13.13
C SER A 720 -13.64 13.18 12.62
N ASP A 721 -14.97 13.33 12.62
CA ASP A 721 -15.89 12.26 12.20
C ASP A 721 -15.86 12.05 10.69
N GLU A 722 -15.89 13.14 9.91
CA GLU A 722 -15.80 13.11 8.46
C GLU A 722 -14.43 12.60 8.00
N TYR A 723 -13.38 13.03 8.69
CA TYR A 723 -12.03 12.54 8.41
C TYR A 723 -11.87 11.06 8.75
N ASN A 724 -12.48 10.60 9.83
CA ASN A 724 -12.48 9.19 10.20
C ASN A 724 -13.22 8.33 9.16
N GLN A 725 -14.36 8.81 8.62
CA GLN A 725 -15.06 8.17 7.52
C GLN A 725 -14.22 8.11 6.24
N LEU A 726 -13.53 9.20 5.91
CA LEU A 726 -12.58 9.22 4.78
C LEU A 726 -11.50 8.16 4.96
N CYS A 727 -10.81 8.15 6.11
CA CYS A 727 -9.72 7.21 6.37
C CYS A 727 -10.18 5.74 6.36
N SER A 728 -11.41 5.45 6.78
CA SER A 728 -11.96 4.09 6.76
C SER A 728 -12.19 3.54 5.34
N ARG A 729 -12.29 4.42 4.35
CA ARG A 729 -12.52 4.09 2.94
C ARG A 729 -11.26 4.26 2.07
N LEU A 730 -10.14 4.73 2.63
CA LEU A 730 -8.90 4.88 1.86
C LEU A 730 -8.35 3.52 1.45
N PRO A 731 -8.08 3.28 0.17
CA PRO A 731 -7.38 2.09 -0.26
C PRO A 731 -5.93 2.12 0.23
N MET A 732 -5.33 0.95 0.39
CA MET A 732 -3.89 0.88 0.63
C MET A 732 -3.15 1.25 -0.66
N PRO A 733 -2.09 2.08 -0.59
CA PRO A 733 -1.31 2.42 -1.78
C PRO A 733 -0.69 1.19 -2.44
N LEU A 734 -0.83 1.05 -3.77
CA LEU A 734 -0.36 -0.12 -4.51
C LEU A 734 1.15 -0.34 -4.43
N ASP A 735 1.95 0.73 -4.46
CA ASP A 735 3.42 0.66 -4.42
C ASP A 735 4.02 1.14 -3.10
N ILE A 736 3.28 1.00 -2.02
CA ILE A 736 3.72 1.50 -0.71
C ILE A 736 5.05 0.88 -0.25
N GLU A 737 5.36 -0.32 -0.73
CA GLU A 737 6.61 -1.02 -0.39
C GLU A 737 7.83 -0.45 -1.10
N ASN A 738 7.65 0.09 -2.29
CA ASN A 738 8.74 0.55 -3.16
C ASN A 738 8.84 2.08 -3.21
N ASP A 739 7.82 2.82 -2.76
CA ASP A 739 7.80 4.29 -2.78
C ASP A 739 7.86 4.88 -1.37
N MET A 740 9.02 5.41 -1.02
CA MET A 740 9.27 6.04 0.29
C MET A 740 8.42 7.30 0.52
N ARG A 741 8.15 8.10 -0.52
CA ARG A 741 7.30 9.31 -0.41
C ARG A 741 5.85 8.89 -0.17
N LEU A 742 5.41 7.83 -0.80
CA LEU A 742 4.07 7.29 -0.64
C LEU A 742 3.86 6.76 0.79
N ARG A 743 4.85 6.04 1.33
CA ARG A 743 4.86 5.61 2.74
C ARG A 743 4.75 6.77 3.70
N GLU A 744 5.57 7.81 3.50
CA GLU A 744 5.54 9.02 4.34
C GLU A 744 4.16 9.70 4.33
N ASN A 745 3.61 9.93 3.15
CA ASN A 745 2.31 10.58 3.00
C ASN A 745 1.19 9.77 3.63
N TYR A 746 1.15 8.47 3.38
CA TYR A 746 0.17 7.58 3.96
C TYR A 746 0.33 7.48 5.49
N GLY A 747 1.56 7.37 6.00
CA GLY A 747 1.86 7.41 7.42
C GLY A 747 1.35 8.70 8.09
N ASN A 748 1.56 9.85 7.46
CA ASN A 748 1.08 11.16 7.94
C ASN A 748 -0.45 11.25 7.99
N ILE A 749 -1.15 10.72 6.98
CA ILE A 749 -2.62 10.65 6.95
C ILE A 749 -3.13 9.85 8.16
N ILE A 750 -2.56 8.66 8.37
CA ILE A 750 -2.95 7.78 9.49
C ILE A 750 -2.54 8.36 10.86
N ALA A 751 -1.39 9.04 10.95
CA ALA A 751 -0.96 9.72 12.17
C ALA A 751 -1.90 10.87 12.56
N ALA A 752 -2.42 11.63 11.59
CA ALA A 752 -3.43 12.66 11.84
C ALA A 752 -4.74 12.05 12.36
N GLN A 753 -5.19 10.92 11.81
CA GLN A 753 -6.34 10.18 12.31
C GLN A 753 -6.14 9.76 13.78
N TYR A 754 -4.99 9.20 14.12
CA TYR A 754 -4.66 8.82 15.49
C TYR A 754 -4.70 9.99 16.47
N ARG A 755 -4.11 11.11 16.07
CA ARG A 755 -3.92 12.28 16.96
C ARG A 755 -5.22 13.02 17.27
N TYR A 756 -6.13 13.09 16.32
CA TYR A 756 -7.27 14.04 16.38
C TYR A 756 -8.64 13.38 16.34
N CYS A 757 -8.77 12.15 15.84
CA CYS A 757 -10.06 11.50 15.78
C CYS A 757 -10.36 10.70 17.06
N GLU A 758 -11.60 10.78 17.53
CA GLU A 758 -12.06 9.95 18.63
C GLU A 758 -12.40 8.54 18.12
N ASN A 759 -11.75 7.55 18.69
CA ASN A 759 -11.92 6.15 18.33
C ASN A 759 -11.82 5.28 19.58
N GLY A 760 -12.44 4.12 19.55
CA GLY A 760 -12.28 3.13 20.61
C GLY A 760 -10.80 2.73 20.78
N LYS A 761 -10.40 2.41 21.99
CA LYS A 761 -9.00 2.15 22.37
C LYS A 761 -8.33 1.14 21.43
N GLU A 762 -8.98 0.03 21.13
CA GLU A 762 -8.46 -1.03 20.26
C GLU A 762 -8.17 -0.52 18.83
N TYR A 763 -9.11 0.25 18.26
CA TYR A 763 -8.93 0.83 16.93
C TYR A 763 -7.82 1.89 16.92
N LYS A 764 -7.74 2.68 17.99
CA LYS A 764 -6.71 3.72 18.19
C LYS A 764 -5.30 3.10 18.26
N ASP A 765 -5.15 2.00 18.99
CA ASP A 765 -3.89 1.26 19.07
C ASP A 765 -3.46 0.70 17.70
N ARG A 766 -4.40 0.18 16.91
CA ARG A 766 -4.13 -0.27 15.54
C ARG A 766 -3.68 0.87 14.63
N ILE A 767 -4.38 2.01 14.68
CA ILE A 767 -4.02 3.21 13.90
C ILE A 767 -2.61 3.69 14.29
N PHE A 768 -2.29 3.72 15.60
CA PHE A 768 -0.98 4.10 16.09
C PHE A 768 0.13 3.26 15.45
N HIS A 769 0.03 1.93 15.58
CA HIS A 769 1.07 1.03 15.05
C HIS A 769 1.17 1.10 13.54
N LYS A 770 0.06 1.29 12.85
CA LYS A 770 0.05 1.50 11.41
C LYS A 770 0.82 2.76 11.01
N ALA A 771 0.55 3.89 11.66
CA ALA A 771 1.25 5.15 11.41
C ALA A 771 2.74 5.05 11.77
N GLU A 772 3.06 4.49 12.93
CA GLU A 772 4.43 4.27 13.43
C GLU A 772 5.25 3.44 12.43
N SER A 773 4.69 2.30 11.98
CA SER A 773 5.34 1.40 11.02
C SER A 773 5.75 2.13 9.74
N TYR A 774 4.82 2.84 9.09
CA TYR A 774 5.12 3.56 7.86
C TYR A 774 6.11 4.73 8.07
N LEU A 775 5.99 5.49 9.14
CA LEU A 775 6.89 6.61 9.43
C LEU A 775 8.31 6.14 9.78
N LEU A 776 8.47 4.99 10.43
CA LEU A 776 9.78 4.39 10.70
C LEU A 776 10.50 3.90 9.43
N MET A 777 9.74 3.53 8.40
CA MET A 777 10.29 3.06 7.13
C MET A 777 10.67 4.20 6.18
N THR A 778 10.48 5.46 6.57
CA THR A 778 10.81 6.62 5.72
C THR A 778 12.24 7.09 5.97
N ASN A 779 12.83 7.77 4.97
CA ASN A 779 14.08 8.47 5.18
C ASN A 779 13.81 9.75 5.98
N ARG A 780 14.28 9.77 7.23
CA ARG A 780 14.14 10.90 8.14
C ARG A 780 15.36 11.84 8.03
N ASP A 781 15.57 12.34 6.82
CA ASP A 781 16.73 13.13 6.43
C ASP A 781 16.68 14.61 6.86
N ASN A 782 15.56 15.03 7.45
CA ASN A 782 15.39 16.39 7.98
C ASN A 782 14.44 16.42 9.18
N ASP A 783 14.50 17.50 9.96
CA ASP A 783 13.75 17.66 11.20
C ASP A 783 12.23 17.72 10.99
N PHE A 784 11.76 18.19 9.83
CA PHE A 784 10.32 18.20 9.51
C PHE A 784 9.75 16.78 9.44
N LYS A 785 10.48 15.84 8.83
CA LYS A 785 10.08 14.43 8.77
C LYS A 785 10.19 13.73 10.13
N ARG A 786 11.25 14.02 10.90
CA ARG A 786 11.42 13.51 12.27
C ARG A 786 10.29 13.97 13.18
N LYS A 787 9.82 15.20 12.99
CA LYS A 787 8.71 15.76 13.76
C LYS A 787 7.42 14.96 13.67
N ASN A 788 7.10 14.34 12.54
CA ASN A 788 5.88 13.56 12.39
C ASN A 788 5.84 12.36 13.34
N LEU A 789 6.95 11.66 13.48
CA LEU A 789 7.08 10.53 14.41
C LEU A 789 7.17 10.99 15.87
N PHE A 790 7.91 12.06 16.13
CA PHE A 790 8.00 12.69 17.45
C PHE A 790 6.61 13.10 17.97
N ASP A 791 5.85 13.81 17.18
CA ASP A 791 4.48 14.23 17.50
C ASP A 791 3.53 13.03 17.70
N LEU A 792 3.72 11.96 16.96
CA LEU A 792 2.95 10.72 17.12
C LEU A 792 3.23 10.06 18.48
N TYR A 793 4.50 9.98 18.88
CA TYR A 793 4.89 9.42 20.18
C TYR A 793 4.39 10.27 21.35
N ILE A 794 4.43 11.60 21.24
CA ILE A 794 3.84 12.50 22.25
C ILE A 794 2.34 12.21 22.40
N ALA A 795 1.61 12.14 21.30
CA ALA A 795 0.18 11.87 21.32
C ALA A 795 -0.17 10.48 21.88
N ALA A 796 0.73 9.51 21.75
CA ALA A 796 0.58 8.17 22.29
C ALA A 796 1.04 8.03 23.76
N GLY A 797 1.57 9.09 24.36
CA GLY A 797 2.13 9.04 25.71
C GLY A 797 3.44 8.24 25.82
N LYS A 798 4.11 7.97 24.69
CA LYS A 798 5.36 7.21 24.60
C LYS A 798 6.56 8.14 24.78
N ALA A 799 6.78 8.50 26.05
CA ALA A 799 7.75 9.51 26.42
C ALA A 799 9.21 9.13 26.09
N ASP A 800 9.58 7.87 26.28
CA ASP A 800 10.97 7.43 26.06
C ASP A 800 11.29 7.35 24.56
N GLU A 801 10.35 6.90 23.74
CA GLU A 801 10.48 6.89 22.29
C GLU A 801 10.53 8.33 21.74
N ALA A 802 9.70 9.23 22.27
CA ALA A 802 9.74 10.64 21.89
C ALA A 802 11.08 11.29 22.24
N LEU A 803 11.65 11.03 23.43
CA LEU A 803 12.99 11.51 23.81
C LEU A 803 14.09 10.96 22.90
N ALA A 804 13.97 9.69 22.51
CA ALA A 804 14.92 9.09 21.56
C ALA A 804 14.85 9.77 20.19
N GLU A 805 13.65 10.05 19.70
CA GLU A 805 13.46 10.74 18.42
C GLU A 805 13.94 12.19 18.45
N ALA A 806 13.71 12.94 19.52
CA ALA A 806 14.19 14.32 19.68
C ALA A 806 15.73 14.43 19.58
N LYS A 807 16.47 13.42 20.06
CA LYS A 807 17.94 13.38 19.96
C LYS A 807 18.46 13.25 18.53
N THR A 808 17.61 12.82 17.59
CA THR A 808 18.00 12.67 16.19
C THR A 808 17.87 13.95 15.37
N TYR A 809 17.31 15.04 15.93
CA TYR A 809 17.17 16.31 15.23
C TYR A 809 18.52 16.93 14.94
N ASP A 810 18.65 17.49 13.73
CA ASP A 810 19.85 18.23 13.32
C ASP A 810 19.90 19.60 14.02
N ASN A 811 18.74 20.28 14.12
CA ASN A 811 18.61 21.54 14.85
C ASN A 811 18.13 21.30 16.28
N GLN A 812 19.06 21.13 17.19
CA GLN A 812 18.76 20.98 18.62
C GLN A 812 18.23 22.26 19.28
N ASN A 813 18.19 23.38 18.57
CA ASN A 813 17.65 24.67 19.05
C ASN A 813 16.27 24.98 18.49
N ASP A 814 15.57 23.99 17.87
CA ASP A 814 14.23 24.18 17.34
C ASP A 814 13.19 24.40 18.44
N ILE A 815 12.54 25.57 18.41
CA ILE A 815 11.56 25.98 19.44
C ILE A 815 10.33 25.06 19.52
N TYR A 816 9.94 24.44 18.41
CA TYR A 816 8.81 23.49 18.38
C TYR A 816 9.21 22.12 18.93
N MET A 817 10.48 21.72 18.75
CA MET A 817 11.02 20.53 19.40
C MET A 817 11.04 20.73 20.92
N HIS A 818 11.52 21.89 21.41
CA HIS A 818 11.51 22.21 22.85
C HIS A 818 10.08 22.26 23.41
N GLN A 819 9.10 22.81 22.68
CA GLN A 819 7.68 22.70 23.06
C GLN A 819 7.24 21.24 23.18
N GLY A 820 7.62 20.40 22.22
CA GLY A 820 7.34 18.97 22.26
C GLY A 820 7.99 18.28 23.46
N LEU A 821 9.26 18.58 23.74
CA LEU A 821 9.97 18.06 24.91
C LEU A 821 9.31 18.47 26.24
N SER A 822 8.80 19.71 26.32
CA SER A 822 7.99 20.11 27.48
C SER A 822 6.79 19.20 27.70
N LYS A 823 6.07 18.83 26.65
CA LYS A 823 4.95 17.86 26.73
C LYS A 823 5.42 16.47 27.16
N VAL A 824 6.56 16.02 26.64
CA VAL A 824 7.16 14.71 26.99
C VAL A 824 7.52 14.66 28.48
N TYR A 825 8.18 15.69 29.01
CA TYR A 825 8.53 15.75 30.43
C TYR A 825 7.30 15.86 31.36
N ARG A 826 6.23 16.55 30.90
CA ARG A 826 4.94 16.53 31.63
C ARG A 826 4.33 15.12 31.68
N ILE A 827 4.40 14.36 30.60
CA ILE A 827 3.94 12.95 30.56
C ILE A 827 4.72 12.10 31.57
N LYS A 828 6.02 12.38 31.75
CA LYS A 828 6.89 11.72 32.74
C LYS A 828 6.69 12.24 34.19
N GLY A 829 5.93 13.30 34.38
CA GLY A 829 5.72 13.94 35.69
C GLY A 829 6.89 14.86 36.11
N ASP A 830 7.88 15.08 35.23
CA ASP A 830 9.00 16.01 35.49
C ASP A 830 8.63 17.42 35.02
N TYR A 831 7.81 18.08 35.83
CA TYR A 831 7.32 19.42 35.51
C TYR A 831 8.41 20.49 35.56
N ALA A 832 9.49 20.25 36.31
CA ALA A 832 10.62 21.22 36.39
C ALA A 832 11.40 21.26 35.06
N GLU A 833 11.75 20.10 34.52
CA GLU A 833 12.41 20.04 33.21
C GLU A 833 11.42 20.45 32.10
N ALA A 834 10.14 20.11 32.20
CA ALA A 834 9.09 20.56 31.28
C ALA A 834 9.02 22.11 31.21
N LEU A 835 9.06 22.78 32.36
CA LEU A 835 9.05 24.24 32.45
C LEU A 835 10.29 24.85 31.79
N LYS A 836 11.48 24.30 32.03
CA LYS A 836 12.72 24.76 31.43
C LYS A 836 12.68 24.65 29.89
N GLN A 837 12.12 23.57 29.34
CA GLN A 837 12.00 23.36 27.90
C GLN A 837 11.06 24.40 27.28
N ILE A 838 9.92 24.68 27.90
CA ILE A 838 8.95 25.63 27.32
C ILE A 838 9.42 27.08 27.49
N ASP A 839 10.14 27.39 28.57
CA ASP A 839 10.76 28.72 28.75
C ASP A 839 11.81 29.01 27.68
N TYR A 840 12.55 27.98 27.23
CA TYR A 840 13.44 28.11 26.08
C TYR A 840 12.65 28.51 24.81
N SER A 841 11.51 27.83 24.54
CA SER A 841 10.66 28.16 23.36
C SER A 841 10.16 29.61 23.43
N ILE A 842 9.70 30.07 24.58
CA ILE A 842 9.22 31.44 24.80
C ILE A 842 10.32 32.46 24.63
N ALA A 843 11.52 32.20 25.19
CA ALA A 843 12.66 33.12 25.10
C ALA A 843 13.14 33.29 23.64
N ASN A 844 12.95 32.30 22.79
CA ASN A 844 13.43 32.29 21.41
C ASN A 844 12.30 32.37 20.36
N GLU A 845 11.08 32.74 20.76
CA GLU A 845 9.90 32.69 19.85
C GLU A 845 9.91 33.71 18.72
N GLY A 846 10.66 34.80 18.80
CA GLY A 846 10.81 35.82 17.75
C GLY A 846 9.45 36.29 17.15
N ASP A 847 9.38 36.34 15.84
CA ASP A 847 8.19 36.79 15.08
C ASP A 847 7.24 35.63 14.66
N VAL A 848 7.23 34.50 15.41
CA VAL A 848 6.28 33.41 15.10
C VAL A 848 4.82 33.87 15.28
N TYR A 849 3.92 33.18 14.55
CA TYR A 849 2.50 33.50 14.55
C TYR A 849 1.89 33.44 15.96
N ILE A 850 0.99 34.39 16.26
CA ILE A 850 0.44 34.62 17.60
C ILE A 850 -0.19 33.35 18.22
N ALA A 851 -0.79 32.47 17.42
CA ALA A 851 -1.35 31.22 17.93
C ALA A 851 -0.28 30.25 18.46
N HIS A 852 0.95 30.28 17.94
CA HIS A 852 2.06 29.50 18.49
C HIS A 852 2.57 30.11 19.79
N LYS A 853 2.69 31.44 19.84
CA LYS A 853 3.06 32.14 21.07
C LYS A 853 2.05 31.85 22.20
N SER A 854 0.77 31.85 21.88
CA SER A 854 -0.27 31.50 22.87
C SER A 854 -0.17 30.02 23.31
N ALA A 855 0.13 29.09 22.39
CA ALA A 855 0.30 27.67 22.71
C ALA A 855 1.51 27.43 23.63
N PHE A 856 2.61 28.19 23.46
CA PHE A 856 3.76 28.10 24.35
C PHE A 856 3.37 28.51 25.78
N ARG A 857 2.62 29.61 25.93
CA ARG A 857 2.14 30.09 27.25
C ARG A 857 1.16 29.12 27.87
N HIS A 858 0.28 28.52 27.09
CA HIS A 858 -0.62 27.46 27.55
C HIS A 858 0.17 26.26 28.11
N ASP A 859 1.19 25.74 27.36
CA ASP A 859 2.04 24.65 27.82
C ASP A 859 2.83 25.04 29.09
N LYS A 860 3.28 26.30 29.19
CA LYS A 860 3.92 26.84 30.41
C LYS A 860 2.95 26.85 31.61
N GLY A 861 1.71 27.30 31.42
CA GLY A 861 0.70 27.29 32.46
C GLY A 861 0.44 25.89 33.00
N LEU A 862 0.40 24.88 32.11
CA LEU A 862 0.24 23.48 32.53
C LEU A 862 1.45 22.93 33.29
N CYS A 863 2.68 23.36 32.96
CA CYS A 863 3.87 22.99 33.74
C CYS A 863 3.85 23.61 35.15
N MET A 864 3.48 24.88 35.24
CA MET A 864 3.37 25.59 36.53
C MET A 864 2.27 25.01 37.40
N LYS A 865 1.10 24.64 36.80
CA LYS A 865 0.02 23.91 37.53
C LYS A 865 0.54 22.62 38.13
N GLY A 866 1.32 21.83 37.38
CA GLY A 866 1.94 20.58 37.85
C GLY A 866 2.97 20.79 39.00
N LEU A 867 3.59 21.95 39.06
CA LEU A 867 4.52 22.35 40.15
C LEU A 867 3.79 22.94 41.37
N GLY A 868 2.48 23.20 41.26
CA GLY A 868 1.72 23.87 42.32
C GLY A 868 1.98 25.40 42.42
N ASP A 869 2.48 26.02 41.37
CA ASP A 869 2.73 27.48 41.33
C ASP A 869 1.42 28.21 41.05
N GLU A 870 0.92 29.01 42.02
CA GLU A 870 -0.37 29.72 41.92
C GLU A 870 -0.46 30.67 40.72
N LYS A 871 0.65 31.14 40.16
CA LYS A 871 0.69 32.04 39.00
C LYS A 871 0.31 31.35 37.69
N TRP A 872 0.10 30.03 37.70
CA TRP A 872 -0.30 29.31 36.51
C TRP A 872 -1.60 29.84 35.91
N LEU A 873 -2.54 30.34 36.76
CA LEU A 873 -3.80 30.93 36.29
C LEU A 873 -3.61 32.22 35.48
N GLU A 874 -2.63 33.06 35.87
CA GLU A 874 -2.31 34.29 35.14
C GLU A 874 -1.73 33.96 33.76
N VAL A 875 -0.82 32.99 33.70
CA VAL A 875 -0.21 32.51 32.43
C VAL A 875 -1.22 31.88 31.51
N MET A 876 -2.16 31.10 32.05
CA MET A 876 -3.26 30.51 31.27
C MET A 876 -4.22 31.57 30.74
N ALA A 877 -4.55 32.60 31.53
CA ALA A 877 -5.39 33.72 31.08
C ALA A 877 -4.73 34.49 29.94
N GLU A 878 -3.41 34.76 30.04
CA GLU A 878 -2.61 35.38 28.95
C GLU A 878 -2.67 34.53 27.68
N ALA A 879 -2.45 33.20 27.81
CA ALA A 879 -2.53 32.28 26.67
C ALA A 879 -3.90 32.32 26.00
N ILE A 880 -4.99 32.33 26.75
CA ILE A 880 -6.37 32.40 26.25
C ILE A 880 -6.63 33.75 25.55
N GLU A 881 -6.18 34.86 26.10
CA GLU A 881 -6.33 36.16 25.49
C GLU A 881 -5.62 36.24 24.13
N MET A 882 -4.38 35.78 24.06
CA MET A 882 -3.58 35.74 22.83
C MET A 882 -4.09 34.77 21.75
N GLN A 883 -4.85 33.76 22.10
CA GLN A 883 -5.28 32.70 21.16
C GLN A 883 -6.32 33.25 20.16
N PRO A 884 -6.09 33.19 18.84
CA PRO A 884 -7.04 33.70 17.85
C PRO A 884 -8.24 32.76 17.59
N ASN A 885 -8.18 31.50 18.04
CA ASN A 885 -9.21 30.48 17.76
C ASN A 885 -10.14 30.29 18.96
N GLU A 886 -11.42 30.65 18.80
CA GLU A 886 -12.42 30.57 19.88
C GLU A 886 -12.65 29.14 20.40
N LYS A 887 -12.65 28.12 19.53
CA LYS A 887 -12.77 26.71 19.95
C LYS A 887 -11.65 26.30 20.90
N VAL A 888 -10.41 26.72 20.60
CA VAL A 888 -9.24 26.48 21.45
C VAL A 888 -9.36 27.27 22.75
N LYS A 889 -9.80 28.53 22.70
CA LYS A 889 -10.04 29.33 23.91
C LYS A 889 -11.05 28.66 24.85
N GLU A 890 -12.15 28.15 24.28
CA GLU A 890 -13.17 27.46 25.08
C GLU A 890 -12.63 26.20 25.74
N GLN A 891 -11.84 25.41 24.99
CA GLN A 891 -11.18 24.23 25.53
C GLN A 891 -10.26 24.61 26.70
N TRP A 892 -9.39 25.63 26.53
CA TRP A 892 -8.46 26.05 27.57
C TRP A 892 -9.16 26.68 28.78
N ARG A 893 -10.31 27.37 28.57
CA ARG A 893 -11.15 27.83 29.69
C ARG A 893 -11.67 26.67 30.53
N ARG A 894 -12.07 25.54 29.87
CA ARG A 894 -12.48 24.33 30.59
C ARG A 894 -11.34 23.71 31.36
N GLU A 895 -10.16 23.59 30.75
CA GLU A 895 -8.94 23.08 31.39
C GLU A 895 -8.49 23.97 32.59
N MET A 896 -8.71 25.27 32.52
CA MET A 896 -8.44 26.21 33.61
C MET A 896 -9.44 26.07 34.77
N SER A 897 -10.66 25.61 34.46
CA SER A 897 -11.74 25.45 35.47
C SER A 897 -11.72 24.05 36.12
N SER A 898 -11.00 23.09 35.54
CA SER A 898 -10.80 21.74 36.05
C SER A 898 -9.54 21.65 36.92
#